data_2241f80a8de57102d4932f17d9f758bb
#
_entry.id   2241f80a8de57102d4932f17d9f758bb
#
_cell.length_a   1.000
_cell.length_b   1.000
_cell.length_c   1.000
_cell.angle_alpha   90.00
_cell.angle_beta   90.00
_cell.angle_gamma   90.00
#
_symmetry.space_group_name_H-M   'P 1'
#
loop_
_entity.id
_entity.type
_entity.pdbx_description
1 polymer ?
#
loop_
_entity_poly.entity_id
_entity_poly.type
_entity_poly.pdbx_seq_one_letter_code
_entity_poly.pdbx_strand_id
1 'polypeptide(L)'
;MRRSVAADQNGNFNIEVLPNASITVTATGFEDKKLLVGNSTSLLITLQILSNMQEVVVTALGITRNKNTLAYSAQQVNGEDVSKVRTGNAASSLSGKVSGLQVIQGNSIGGSTNIVIRGIKSLTGNNQALFVVDGTPVDNRTVTSGSQSTGRGGYDYGNSAADINPDDIDNISVLKGAAATALYGSRAANGVIMITTKKGKRGLGISINSGVKIGKIDKSTFAKYQDQYGAGYSSDYDKDGFWYFDADGDGIKDLVVPTAEDASYGAKFDPNLNVFYWGSFDPASPYFKKARPWVPAAHTPVDFYETAYSTNNSIVLTGGGDKSTVKLAYTRDDERGVLPNSRVLKNSINLGATYDILTNLKASASANYSKIDGKGRFGTGYSGRNVNQNFRQWYQRNVDILEQKEAYFRNKKNITWNWKDPSTEAGTVPIYTDNYYWTVYQNYEKDARSRIFGNIQLDYKITEWLSLLGRASLDQYTHFLDERVAVGSQGTPSYSRFDLNVSERNYDLLANFDKNITSDLNVKALLGTTRRRSDLNSVSQSTSGGLIVPGLYSIANSKGTVPNPTETVRPIAVDGYFGGLALGYKETYILDGTIRRDRSSTLPGKANAYNYYGLSAGWVFSKALSQLDWLSYGKLRLNYAEVGNDAPWGSVTDSYDQPTPFGGTILFSLPGTKNNENLLPERTVSREAGIEVSFFKSRLGLDFTYYATNTFNQIIPVSVSTSTGYNSKFVNSGNIQNKG
;
A
#
# COMPACT_ATOMS: atom_id res chain seq x y z
N MET A 1 -9.18 27.03 -45.21
CA MET A 1 -8.14 26.73 -44.21
C MET A 1 -8.64 27.18 -42.84
N ARG A 2 -8.55 26.38 -41.80
CA ARG A 2 -8.77 26.85 -40.41
C ARG A 2 -7.49 27.56 -39.93
N ARG A 3 -7.57 28.84 -39.63
CA ARG A 3 -6.47 29.59 -39.02
C ARG A 3 -6.73 29.64 -37.50
N SER A 4 -5.71 29.48 -36.67
CA SER A 4 -5.77 29.65 -35.23
C SER A 4 -4.63 30.56 -34.77
N VAL A 5 -4.91 31.37 -33.75
CA VAL A 5 -3.95 32.25 -33.12
C VAL A 5 -4.14 32.16 -31.60
N ALA A 6 -3.08 32.23 -30.82
CA ALA A 6 -3.14 32.33 -29.35
C ALA A 6 -3.13 33.81 -28.94
N ALA A 7 -3.86 34.15 -27.88
CA ALA A 7 -3.79 35.47 -27.26
C ALA A 7 -2.47 35.64 -26.48
N ASP A 8 -1.99 36.87 -26.40
CA ASP A 8 -0.85 37.26 -25.56
C ASP A 8 -1.21 37.24 -24.05
N GLN A 9 -0.25 37.60 -23.21
CA GLN A 9 -0.43 37.67 -21.74
C GLN A 9 -1.49 38.69 -21.29
N ASN A 10 -1.83 39.65 -22.13
CA ASN A 10 -2.85 40.68 -21.87
C ASN A 10 -4.21 40.30 -22.49
N GLY A 11 -4.32 39.15 -23.13
CA GLY A 11 -5.53 38.68 -23.80
C GLY A 11 -5.75 39.26 -25.20
N ASN A 12 -4.76 39.94 -25.80
CA ASN A 12 -4.87 40.48 -27.14
C ASN A 12 -4.48 39.40 -28.17
N PHE A 13 -5.20 39.38 -29.28
CA PHE A 13 -4.88 38.51 -30.43
C PHE A 13 -5.16 39.27 -31.73
N ASN A 14 -4.48 38.89 -32.78
CA ASN A 14 -4.70 39.40 -34.12
C ASN A 14 -4.88 38.22 -35.10
N ILE A 15 -6.00 38.21 -35.81
CA ILE A 15 -6.32 37.15 -36.77
C ILE A 15 -6.93 37.72 -38.05
N GLU A 16 -6.37 37.40 -39.19
CA GLU A 16 -6.89 37.79 -40.49
C GLU A 16 -7.97 36.78 -40.92
N VAL A 17 -9.19 37.28 -41.10
CA VAL A 17 -10.35 36.50 -41.50
C VAL A 17 -11.16 37.28 -42.57
N LEU A 18 -11.94 36.53 -43.35
CA LEU A 18 -12.84 37.15 -44.34
C LEU A 18 -14.00 37.86 -43.62
N PRO A 19 -14.58 38.90 -44.20
CA PRO A 19 -15.82 39.51 -43.67
C PRO A 19 -16.91 38.45 -43.44
N ASN A 20 -17.61 38.57 -42.31
CA ASN A 20 -18.63 37.61 -41.88
C ASN A 20 -18.09 36.20 -41.55
N ALA A 21 -16.81 36.03 -41.36
CA ALA A 21 -16.26 34.76 -40.87
C ALA A 21 -16.70 34.46 -39.43
N SER A 22 -16.94 33.22 -39.13
CA SER A 22 -17.19 32.74 -37.78
C SER A 22 -15.87 32.42 -37.07
N ILE A 23 -15.57 33.07 -35.99
CA ILE A 23 -14.48 32.72 -35.09
C ILE A 23 -15.01 32.03 -33.83
N THR A 24 -14.23 31.07 -33.33
CA THR A 24 -14.49 30.40 -32.04
C THR A 24 -13.35 30.77 -31.10
N VAL A 25 -13.66 31.37 -29.98
CA VAL A 25 -12.70 31.70 -28.93
C VAL A 25 -12.85 30.68 -27.82
N THR A 26 -11.76 30.03 -27.48
CA THR A 26 -11.71 29.01 -26.42
C THR A 26 -10.65 29.39 -25.41
N ALA A 27 -10.93 29.22 -24.12
CA ALA A 27 -9.96 29.37 -23.05
C ALA A 27 -10.25 28.34 -21.95
N THR A 28 -9.21 27.82 -21.31
CA THR A 28 -9.35 26.86 -20.22
C THR A 28 -10.15 27.48 -19.07
N GLY A 29 -11.25 26.86 -18.68
CA GLY A 29 -12.14 27.35 -17.62
C GLY A 29 -13.23 28.32 -18.09
N PHE A 30 -13.38 28.56 -19.38
CA PHE A 30 -14.41 29.42 -19.97
C PHE A 30 -15.25 28.68 -21.02
N GLU A 31 -16.50 29.11 -21.22
CA GLU A 31 -17.35 28.59 -22.30
C GLU A 31 -16.80 29.02 -23.65
N ASP A 32 -16.81 28.08 -24.62
CA ASP A 32 -16.45 28.36 -26.01
C ASP A 32 -17.44 29.37 -26.59
N LYS A 33 -16.94 30.51 -27.04
CA LYS A 33 -17.76 31.57 -27.64
C LYS A 33 -17.58 31.61 -29.15
N LYS A 34 -18.67 31.33 -29.89
CA LYS A 34 -18.71 31.52 -31.33
C LYS A 34 -19.33 32.88 -31.64
N LEU A 35 -18.69 33.61 -32.50
CA LEU A 35 -19.19 34.91 -32.99
C LEU A 35 -18.86 35.13 -34.47
N LEU A 36 -19.70 35.90 -35.13
CA LEU A 36 -19.44 36.38 -36.49
C LEU A 36 -18.70 37.71 -36.41
N VAL A 37 -17.58 37.81 -37.13
CA VAL A 37 -16.70 38.98 -37.10
C VAL A 37 -17.38 40.22 -37.72
N GLY A 38 -18.29 40.04 -38.67
CA GLY A 38 -18.91 41.15 -39.41
C GLY A 38 -17.85 41.95 -40.18
N ASN A 39 -18.00 43.26 -40.17
CA ASN A 39 -17.07 44.22 -40.75
C ASN A 39 -16.18 44.91 -39.71
N SER A 40 -16.19 44.42 -38.48
CA SER A 40 -15.39 45.02 -37.39
C SER A 40 -13.92 44.69 -37.46
N THR A 41 -13.08 45.68 -37.34
CA THR A 41 -11.63 45.55 -37.25
C THR A 41 -11.10 45.35 -35.84
N SER A 42 -11.95 45.52 -34.80
CA SER A 42 -11.66 45.27 -33.40
C SER A 42 -12.88 44.70 -32.68
N LEU A 43 -12.65 43.66 -31.90
CA LEU A 43 -13.69 42.98 -31.14
C LEU A 43 -13.23 42.79 -29.68
N LEU A 44 -14.05 43.27 -28.74
CA LEU A 44 -13.89 42.92 -27.33
C LEU A 44 -14.73 41.67 -27.04
N ILE A 45 -14.06 40.57 -26.70
CA ILE A 45 -14.73 39.30 -26.49
C ILE A 45 -14.65 38.95 -25.01
N THR A 46 -15.75 39.04 -24.31
CA THR A 46 -15.85 38.59 -22.94
C THR A 46 -16.28 37.13 -22.96
N LEU A 47 -15.41 36.26 -22.39
CA LEU A 47 -15.73 34.85 -22.16
C LEU A 47 -16.48 34.72 -20.83
N GLN A 48 -17.49 33.90 -20.79
CA GLN A 48 -18.15 33.52 -19.54
C GLN A 48 -17.36 32.38 -18.90
N ILE A 49 -17.04 32.53 -17.62
CA ILE A 49 -16.45 31.43 -16.85
C ILE A 49 -17.43 30.26 -16.93
N LEU A 50 -16.92 29.08 -17.25
CA LEU A 50 -17.67 27.83 -17.12
C LEU A 50 -18.16 27.75 -15.66
N SER A 51 -19.33 28.36 -15.39
CA SER A 51 -19.96 28.41 -14.05
C SER A 51 -20.38 27.03 -13.56
N ASN A 52 -20.27 26.01 -14.43
CA ASN A 52 -20.51 24.60 -14.17
C ASN A 52 -19.42 23.77 -14.87
N MET A 53 -18.19 23.77 -14.36
CA MET A 53 -17.42 22.53 -14.49
C MET A 53 -18.20 21.49 -13.69
N GLN A 54 -19.06 20.75 -14.39
CA GLN A 54 -19.73 19.59 -13.82
C GLN A 54 -18.65 18.58 -13.50
N GLU A 55 -18.14 18.61 -12.25
CA GLU A 55 -17.15 17.63 -11.79
C GLU A 55 -17.73 16.24 -11.99
N VAL A 56 -17.17 15.52 -12.94
CA VAL A 56 -17.62 14.19 -13.31
C VAL A 56 -16.82 13.19 -12.51
N VAL A 57 -17.50 12.40 -11.70
CA VAL A 57 -16.87 11.41 -10.82
C VAL A 57 -17.10 10.01 -11.39
N VAL A 58 -16.05 9.20 -11.42
CA VAL A 58 -16.20 7.77 -11.68
C VAL A 58 -16.77 7.13 -10.42
N THR A 59 -17.93 6.48 -10.55
CA THR A 59 -18.63 5.79 -9.45
C THR A 59 -18.44 4.29 -9.54
N ALA A 60 -19.14 3.53 -8.71
CA ALA A 60 -19.04 2.07 -8.68
C ALA A 60 -19.17 1.44 -10.08
N LEU A 61 -18.42 0.38 -10.33
CA LEU A 61 -18.32 -0.39 -11.58
C LEU A 61 -17.77 0.40 -12.80
N GLY A 62 -17.18 1.60 -12.56
CA GLY A 62 -16.63 2.45 -13.62
C GLY A 62 -17.67 3.35 -14.31
N ILE A 63 -18.87 3.45 -13.76
CA ILE A 63 -19.93 4.31 -14.31
C ILE A 63 -19.60 5.76 -13.98
N THR A 64 -19.58 6.59 -15.00
CA THR A 64 -19.32 8.03 -14.85
C THR A 64 -20.62 8.78 -14.54
N ARG A 65 -20.62 9.57 -13.46
CA ARG A 65 -21.76 10.40 -13.05
C ARG A 65 -21.33 11.83 -12.72
N ASN A 66 -22.21 12.77 -12.90
CA ASN A 66 -22.01 14.13 -12.43
C ASN A 66 -22.06 14.15 -10.88
N LYS A 67 -21.08 14.75 -10.22
CA LYS A 67 -20.97 14.86 -8.76
C LYS A 67 -22.23 15.49 -8.13
N ASN A 68 -22.81 16.47 -8.80
CA ASN A 68 -24.01 17.15 -8.32
C ASN A 68 -25.23 16.22 -8.24
N THR A 69 -25.27 15.17 -9.08
CA THR A 69 -26.37 14.19 -9.09
C THR A 69 -26.12 12.99 -8.17
N LEU A 70 -25.02 12.97 -7.40
CA LEU A 70 -24.77 11.91 -6.43
C LEU A 70 -25.43 12.24 -5.10
N ALA A 71 -26.18 11.28 -4.57
CA ALA A 71 -26.78 11.36 -3.24
C ALA A 71 -25.84 10.88 -2.12
N TYR A 72 -24.60 10.47 -2.42
CA TYR A 72 -23.59 10.02 -1.47
C TYR A 72 -22.26 10.79 -1.61
N SER A 73 -21.39 10.67 -0.60
CA SER A 73 -20.10 11.38 -0.57
C SER A 73 -19.07 10.67 -1.45
N ALA A 74 -18.55 11.39 -2.45
CA ALA A 74 -17.40 10.99 -3.26
C ALA A 74 -16.44 12.17 -3.36
N GLN A 75 -15.14 11.88 -3.26
CA GLN A 75 -14.09 12.90 -3.38
C GLN A 75 -13.11 12.50 -4.47
N GLN A 76 -12.72 13.45 -5.30
CA GLN A 76 -11.78 13.24 -6.39
C GLN A 76 -10.45 13.94 -6.08
N VAL A 77 -9.35 13.30 -6.50
CA VAL A 77 -7.98 13.83 -6.46
C VAL A 77 -7.42 13.72 -7.87
N ASN A 78 -6.89 14.83 -8.39
CA ASN A 78 -6.31 14.85 -9.73
C ASN A 78 -4.97 14.10 -9.77
N GLY A 79 -4.68 13.42 -10.88
CA GLY A 79 -3.44 12.67 -11.07
C GLY A 79 -2.18 13.54 -10.97
N GLU A 80 -2.26 14.81 -11.39
CA GLU A 80 -1.16 15.76 -11.24
C GLU A 80 -0.77 15.98 -9.79
N ASP A 81 -1.75 16.06 -8.87
CA ASP A 81 -1.49 16.22 -7.45
C ASP A 81 -0.89 14.97 -6.80
N VAL A 82 -1.12 13.80 -7.39
CA VAL A 82 -0.53 12.51 -6.97
C VAL A 82 0.91 12.39 -7.46
N SER A 83 1.20 12.88 -8.67
CA SER A 83 2.50 12.74 -9.32
C SER A 83 3.52 13.81 -8.95
N LYS A 84 3.09 14.99 -8.40
CA LYS A 84 3.99 16.08 -7.99
C LYS A 84 5.04 15.68 -6.97
N VAL A 85 4.66 14.88 -5.96
CA VAL A 85 5.57 14.36 -4.96
C VAL A 85 5.53 12.84 -5.03
N ARG A 86 6.54 12.27 -5.65
CA ARG A 86 6.62 10.82 -5.82
C ARG A 86 7.07 10.16 -4.55
N THR A 87 6.26 9.24 -4.10
CA THR A 87 6.56 8.30 -3.02
C THR A 87 6.70 6.90 -3.62
N GLY A 88 7.41 6.00 -2.96
CA GLY A 88 7.56 4.61 -3.42
C GLY A 88 6.22 3.85 -3.56
N ASN A 89 5.15 4.38 -2.94
CA ASN A 89 3.79 3.84 -3.01
C ASN A 89 2.80 4.96 -3.37
N ALA A 90 2.14 4.87 -4.53
CA ALA A 90 1.20 5.90 -5.02
C ALA A 90 0.07 6.23 -4.03
N ALA A 91 -0.36 5.25 -3.24
CA ALA A 91 -1.43 5.41 -2.28
C ALA A 91 -1.06 6.35 -1.11
N SER A 92 0.23 6.47 -0.77
CA SER A 92 0.68 7.38 0.29
C SER A 92 0.51 8.86 -0.07
N SER A 93 0.45 9.20 -1.35
CA SER A 93 0.20 10.58 -1.82
C SER A 93 -1.22 11.08 -1.53
N LEU A 94 -2.15 10.20 -1.12
CA LEU A 94 -3.51 10.57 -0.71
C LEU A 94 -3.59 11.13 0.71
N SER A 95 -2.52 11.02 1.49
CA SER A 95 -2.45 11.57 2.86
C SER A 95 -2.70 13.08 2.85
N GLY A 96 -3.61 13.54 3.72
CA GLY A 96 -3.99 14.95 3.83
C GLY A 96 -4.85 15.51 2.68
N LYS A 97 -5.12 14.72 1.62
CA LYS A 97 -5.92 15.18 0.45
C LYS A 97 -7.37 14.73 0.49
N VAL A 98 -7.68 13.69 1.25
CA VAL A 98 -9.01 13.11 1.32
C VAL A 98 -9.50 13.09 2.76
N SER A 99 -10.61 13.76 3.05
CA SER A 99 -11.20 13.79 4.38
C SER A 99 -11.67 12.40 4.82
N GLY A 100 -11.44 12.02 6.09
CA GLY A 100 -11.81 10.72 6.64
C GLY A 100 -11.00 9.54 6.10
N LEU A 101 -9.91 9.80 5.39
CA LEU A 101 -8.96 8.79 4.92
C LEU A 101 -7.71 8.85 5.77
N GLN A 102 -7.39 7.74 6.41
CA GLN A 102 -6.15 7.54 7.16
C GLN A 102 -5.17 6.74 6.32
N VAL A 103 -4.00 7.29 6.12
CA VAL A 103 -2.89 6.63 5.41
C VAL A 103 -1.79 6.33 6.42
N ILE A 104 -1.53 5.06 6.66
CA ILE A 104 -0.44 4.59 7.51
C ILE A 104 0.59 3.94 6.60
N GLN A 105 1.77 4.54 6.54
CA GLN A 105 2.86 4.06 5.70
C GLN A 105 3.94 3.41 6.56
N GLY A 106 4.43 2.25 6.12
CA GLY A 106 5.63 1.63 6.67
C GLY A 106 6.87 2.46 6.34
N ASN A 107 7.83 2.53 7.27
CA ASN A 107 9.08 3.27 7.07
C ASN A 107 10.11 2.52 6.22
N SER A 108 9.85 1.26 5.87
CA SER A 108 10.71 0.47 4.98
C SER A 108 10.71 1.07 3.57
N ILE A 109 11.84 1.01 2.90
CA ILE A 109 11.96 1.38 1.48
C ILE A 109 10.96 0.55 0.65
N GLY A 110 10.11 1.23 -0.15
CA GLY A 110 9.01 0.58 -0.86
C GLY A 110 8.01 -0.16 0.03
N GLY A 111 7.88 0.26 1.32
CA GLY A 111 7.05 -0.39 2.32
C GLY A 111 5.56 -0.32 2.05
N SER A 112 4.81 -1.10 2.82
CA SER A 112 3.35 -1.17 2.74
C SER A 112 2.68 0.14 3.12
N THR A 113 1.59 0.45 2.44
CA THR A 113 0.70 1.56 2.81
C THR A 113 -0.66 0.98 3.17
N ASN A 114 -1.09 1.19 4.41
CA ASN A 114 -2.41 0.80 4.88
C ASN A 114 -3.36 2.01 4.75
N ILE A 115 -4.46 1.82 4.03
CA ILE A 115 -5.46 2.86 3.79
C ILE A 115 -6.78 2.45 4.40
N VAL A 116 -7.18 3.20 5.42
CA VAL A 116 -8.43 3.01 6.15
C VAL A 116 -9.34 4.21 5.90
N ILE A 117 -10.56 3.95 5.44
CA ILE A 117 -11.58 4.98 5.21
C ILE A 117 -12.60 4.94 6.34
N ARG A 118 -12.72 6.07 7.08
CA ARG A 118 -13.67 6.23 8.18
C ARG A 118 -13.50 5.19 9.30
N GLY A 119 -12.23 4.84 9.62
CA GLY A 119 -11.86 4.01 10.76
C GLY A 119 -12.06 2.50 10.57
N ILE A 120 -11.73 1.75 11.62
CA ILE A 120 -11.73 0.29 11.67
C ILE A 120 -13.18 -0.23 11.78
N LYS A 121 -13.51 -1.27 11.02
CA LYS A 121 -14.85 -1.89 10.97
C LYS A 121 -14.84 -3.37 11.35
N SER A 122 -13.67 -4.01 11.37
CA SER A 122 -13.50 -5.41 11.78
C SER A 122 -12.35 -5.56 12.76
N LEU A 123 -12.52 -6.40 13.79
CA LEU A 123 -11.48 -6.71 14.80
C LEU A 123 -10.39 -7.60 14.24
N THR A 124 -10.74 -8.55 13.40
CA THR A 124 -9.85 -9.61 12.91
C THR A 124 -9.70 -9.62 11.40
N GLY A 125 -10.63 -8.99 10.68
CA GLY A 125 -10.66 -8.93 9.22
C GLY A 125 -9.82 -7.80 8.63
N ASN A 126 -9.79 -7.74 7.30
CA ASN A 126 -9.14 -6.68 6.56
C ASN A 126 -9.94 -5.36 6.65
N ASN A 127 -9.30 -4.28 7.09
CA ASN A 127 -9.89 -2.95 7.19
C ASN A 127 -9.46 -2.01 6.04
N GLN A 128 -8.65 -2.47 5.11
CA GLN A 128 -8.17 -1.65 3.99
C GLN A 128 -9.26 -1.43 2.94
N ALA A 129 -9.24 -0.25 2.31
CA ALA A 129 -10.08 0.06 1.17
C ALA A 129 -9.77 -0.85 -0.03
N LEU A 130 -10.79 -1.17 -0.83
CA LEU A 130 -10.62 -1.86 -2.10
C LEU A 130 -10.01 -0.92 -3.14
N PHE A 131 -8.97 -1.36 -3.84
CA PHE A 131 -8.43 -0.66 -5.00
C PHE A 131 -9.07 -1.19 -6.29
N VAL A 132 -9.44 -0.27 -7.17
CA VAL A 132 -9.97 -0.58 -8.51
C VAL A 132 -9.25 0.29 -9.52
N VAL A 133 -8.54 -0.31 -10.48
CA VAL A 133 -7.81 0.40 -11.53
C VAL A 133 -8.49 0.15 -12.88
N ASP A 134 -8.97 1.20 -13.53
CA ASP A 134 -9.73 1.13 -14.78
C ASP A 134 -10.88 0.10 -14.76
N GLY A 135 -11.53 -0.03 -13.60
CA GLY A 135 -12.60 -0.99 -13.39
C GLY A 135 -12.14 -2.41 -13.02
N THR A 136 -10.84 -2.70 -12.97
CA THR A 136 -10.27 -3.95 -12.48
C THR A 136 -10.06 -3.89 -10.97
N PRO A 137 -10.73 -4.69 -10.15
CA PRO A 137 -10.38 -4.81 -8.72
C PRO A 137 -8.99 -5.43 -8.58
N VAL A 138 -8.14 -4.81 -7.76
CA VAL A 138 -6.77 -5.26 -7.52
C VAL A 138 -6.56 -5.65 -6.06
N ASP A 139 -5.89 -6.77 -5.85
CA ASP A 139 -5.54 -7.24 -4.51
C ASP A 139 -4.48 -6.33 -3.88
N ASN A 140 -4.73 -5.85 -2.66
CA ASN A 140 -3.80 -4.96 -1.91
C ASN A 140 -3.36 -5.58 -0.58
N ARG A 141 -3.30 -6.91 -0.49
CA ARG A 141 -2.80 -7.56 0.72
C ARG A 141 -1.33 -7.22 0.97
N THR A 142 -0.97 -7.14 2.24
CA THR A 142 0.41 -7.07 2.68
C THR A 142 0.91 -8.49 2.90
N VAL A 143 2.02 -8.85 2.26
CA VAL A 143 2.69 -10.14 2.46
C VAL A 143 3.71 -9.97 3.56
N THR A 144 3.39 -10.47 4.75
CA THR A 144 4.25 -10.39 5.93
C THR A 144 4.30 -11.72 6.67
N SER A 145 5.34 -11.91 7.48
CA SER A 145 5.39 -13.03 8.43
C SER A 145 4.45 -12.79 9.62
N GLY A 146 4.04 -13.85 10.30
CA GLY A 146 3.29 -13.74 11.56
C GLY A 146 4.06 -12.96 12.63
N SER A 147 5.39 -13.05 12.62
CA SER A 147 6.26 -12.29 13.53
C SER A 147 6.17 -10.78 13.29
N GLN A 148 6.06 -10.33 12.04
CA GLN A 148 5.90 -8.91 11.73
C GLN A 148 4.52 -8.39 12.16
N SER A 149 3.46 -9.12 11.92
CA SER A 149 2.10 -8.71 12.31
C SER A 149 1.93 -8.59 13.83
N THR A 150 2.72 -9.33 14.61
CA THR A 150 2.74 -9.25 16.08
C THR A 150 3.81 -8.28 16.62
N GLY A 151 4.56 -7.59 15.75
CA GLY A 151 5.62 -6.67 16.13
C GLY A 151 6.89 -7.34 16.68
N ARG A 152 7.08 -8.65 16.43
CA ARG A 152 8.21 -9.41 16.98
C ARG A 152 9.40 -9.56 16.04
N GLY A 153 9.26 -9.21 14.77
CA GLY A 153 10.36 -9.30 13.80
C GLY A 153 9.86 -9.40 12.36
N GLY A 154 10.78 -9.71 11.42
CA GLY A 154 10.48 -9.82 10.00
C GLY A 154 10.64 -8.51 9.24
N TYR A 155 10.16 -8.47 8.00
CA TYR A 155 10.36 -7.36 7.08
C TYR A 155 9.03 -6.94 6.44
N ASP A 156 8.93 -5.66 6.08
CA ASP A 156 7.82 -5.12 5.29
C ASP A 156 8.20 -5.14 3.81
N TYR A 157 7.64 -6.09 3.07
CA TYR A 157 7.88 -6.28 1.63
C TYR A 157 7.00 -5.41 0.74
N GLY A 158 6.26 -4.47 1.31
CA GLY A 158 5.33 -3.61 0.59
C GLY A 158 4.02 -4.33 0.23
N ASN A 159 3.07 -3.56 -0.29
CA ASN A 159 1.81 -4.06 -0.80
C ASN A 159 1.56 -3.60 -2.25
N SER A 160 0.47 -4.07 -2.81
CA SER A 160 0.18 -3.92 -4.24
C SER A 160 -0.14 -2.49 -4.69
N ALA A 161 -0.47 -1.58 -3.78
CA ALA A 161 -0.61 -0.17 -4.12
C ALA A 161 0.71 0.44 -4.63
N ALA A 162 1.86 -0.17 -4.28
CA ALA A 162 3.17 0.20 -4.81
C ALA A 162 3.36 -0.18 -6.29
N ASP A 163 2.56 -1.11 -6.85
CA ASP A 163 2.64 -1.52 -8.25
C ASP A 163 2.08 -0.46 -9.21
N ILE A 164 1.23 0.44 -8.71
CA ILE A 164 0.56 1.47 -9.51
C ILE A 164 1.56 2.58 -9.82
N ASN A 165 1.59 3.00 -11.11
CA ASN A 165 2.44 4.10 -11.55
C ASN A 165 1.73 5.46 -11.33
N PRO A 166 2.25 6.37 -10.49
CA PRO A 166 1.63 7.67 -10.25
C PRO A 166 1.51 8.53 -11.50
N ASP A 167 2.47 8.44 -12.43
CA ASP A 167 2.49 9.23 -13.67
C ASP A 167 1.40 8.85 -14.65
N ASP A 168 0.89 7.64 -14.54
CA ASP A 168 -0.17 7.13 -15.39
C ASP A 168 -1.57 7.46 -14.86
N ILE A 169 -1.68 8.00 -13.66
CA ILE A 169 -2.96 8.35 -13.05
C ILE A 169 -3.50 9.63 -13.69
N ASP A 170 -4.75 9.56 -14.15
CA ASP A 170 -5.56 10.71 -14.58
C ASP A 170 -6.31 11.31 -13.39
N ASN A 171 -7.02 10.47 -12.66
CA ASN A 171 -7.70 10.86 -11.42
C ASN A 171 -7.89 9.67 -10.46
N ILE A 172 -8.11 10.00 -9.18
CA ILE A 172 -8.49 9.06 -8.12
C ILE A 172 -9.82 9.51 -7.55
N SER A 173 -10.83 8.63 -7.61
CA SER A 173 -12.12 8.85 -6.95
C SER A 173 -12.21 7.98 -5.70
N VAL A 174 -12.44 8.59 -4.53
CA VAL A 174 -12.58 7.90 -3.25
C VAL A 174 -14.05 7.81 -2.86
N LEU A 175 -14.57 6.59 -2.86
CA LEU A 175 -15.94 6.26 -2.46
C LEU A 175 -15.92 5.84 -0.99
N LYS A 176 -16.49 6.68 -0.11
CA LYS A 176 -16.27 6.57 1.35
C LYS A 176 -17.33 5.76 2.08
N GLY A 177 -18.57 5.79 1.63
CA GLY A 177 -19.71 5.20 2.33
C GLY A 177 -20.18 3.87 1.74
N ALA A 178 -20.85 3.05 2.55
CA ALA A 178 -21.40 1.78 2.12
C ALA A 178 -22.40 1.94 0.93
N ALA A 179 -23.16 3.03 0.89
CA ALA A 179 -24.07 3.33 -0.24
C ALA A 179 -23.32 3.49 -1.56
N ALA A 180 -22.14 4.15 -1.53
CA ALA A 180 -21.31 4.34 -2.71
C ALA A 180 -20.63 3.06 -3.18
N THR A 181 -20.48 2.07 -2.31
CA THR A 181 -19.67 0.87 -2.53
C THR A 181 -20.46 -0.42 -2.66
N ALA A 182 -21.76 -0.39 -2.35
CA ALA A 182 -22.64 -1.58 -2.32
C ALA A 182 -22.58 -2.42 -3.62
N LEU A 183 -22.38 -1.78 -4.78
CA LEU A 183 -22.28 -2.46 -6.06
C LEU A 183 -20.99 -3.30 -6.24
N TYR A 184 -19.94 -3.06 -5.45
CA TYR A 184 -18.71 -3.87 -5.46
C TYR A 184 -18.76 -5.09 -4.54
N GLY A 185 -19.83 -5.25 -3.75
CA GLY A 185 -20.03 -6.36 -2.84
C GLY A 185 -19.24 -6.25 -1.53
N SER A 186 -19.07 -7.40 -0.87
CA SER A 186 -18.46 -7.50 0.48
C SER A 186 -17.08 -6.82 0.60
N ARG A 187 -16.24 -6.91 -0.42
CA ARG A 187 -14.89 -6.32 -0.42
C ARG A 187 -14.87 -4.80 -0.28
N ALA A 188 -15.97 -4.14 -0.65
CA ALA A 188 -16.07 -2.70 -0.62
C ALA A 188 -16.65 -2.15 0.69
N ALA A 189 -16.90 -3.00 1.69
CA ALA A 189 -17.39 -2.58 3.01
C ALA A 189 -16.52 -1.48 3.65
N ASN A 190 -15.22 -1.49 3.36
CA ASN A 190 -14.24 -0.52 3.88
C ASN A 190 -14.04 0.71 2.98
N GLY A 191 -14.84 0.86 1.92
CA GLY A 191 -14.68 1.91 0.92
C GLY A 191 -13.91 1.45 -0.31
N VAL A 192 -13.90 2.29 -1.35
CA VAL A 192 -13.22 1.99 -2.63
C VAL A 192 -12.38 3.18 -3.07
N ILE A 193 -11.16 2.89 -3.50
CA ILE A 193 -10.26 3.83 -4.17
C ILE A 193 -10.23 3.45 -5.64
N MET A 194 -10.90 4.27 -6.45
CA MET A 194 -10.98 4.08 -7.89
C MET A 194 -9.93 4.93 -8.58
N ILE A 195 -9.05 4.27 -9.30
CA ILE A 195 -7.97 4.90 -10.07
C ILE A 195 -8.30 4.80 -11.54
N THR A 196 -8.39 5.93 -12.20
CA THR A 196 -8.52 6.02 -13.65
C THR A 196 -7.17 6.38 -14.23
N THR A 197 -6.68 5.59 -15.18
CA THR A 197 -5.43 5.90 -15.86
C THR A 197 -5.63 6.82 -17.05
N LYS A 198 -4.58 7.56 -17.41
CA LYS A 198 -4.54 8.39 -18.61
C LYS A 198 -4.88 7.55 -19.84
N LYS A 199 -5.70 8.08 -20.73
CA LYS A 199 -6.12 7.41 -21.96
C LYS A 199 -5.32 7.93 -23.17
N GLY A 200 -5.27 7.15 -24.23
CA GLY A 200 -4.78 7.60 -25.52
C GLY A 200 -5.63 8.78 -26.03
N LYS A 201 -5.00 9.71 -26.74
CA LYS A 201 -5.63 10.89 -27.33
C LYS A 201 -5.47 10.86 -28.85
N ARG A 202 -6.30 11.62 -29.56
CA ARG A 202 -6.16 11.81 -31.02
C ARG A 202 -4.83 12.51 -31.33
N GLY A 203 -4.15 12.07 -32.37
CA GLY A 203 -2.81 12.53 -32.74
C GLY A 203 -1.70 11.78 -31.99
N LEU A 204 -0.45 12.10 -32.27
CA LEU A 204 0.72 11.56 -31.58
C LEU A 204 1.09 12.47 -30.42
N GLY A 205 1.27 11.88 -29.23
CA GLY A 205 1.76 12.57 -28.03
C GLY A 205 2.90 11.80 -27.40
N ILE A 206 3.93 12.51 -26.94
CA ILE A 206 5.06 11.97 -26.19
C ILE A 206 5.20 12.79 -24.91
N SER A 207 5.23 12.13 -23.76
CA SER A 207 5.51 12.75 -22.47
C SER A 207 6.67 12.03 -21.81
N ILE A 208 7.68 12.78 -21.41
CA ILE A 208 8.85 12.27 -20.70
C ILE A 208 8.90 12.96 -19.33
N ASN A 209 9.06 12.16 -18.28
CA ASN A 209 9.25 12.65 -16.95
C ASN A 209 10.50 11.99 -16.35
N SER A 210 11.43 12.80 -15.84
CA SER A 210 12.64 12.34 -15.18
C SER A 210 12.83 13.10 -13.89
N GLY A 211 13.13 12.38 -12.81
CA GLY A 211 13.28 12.96 -11.48
C GLY A 211 14.38 12.30 -10.68
N VAL A 212 14.97 13.07 -9.78
CA VAL A 212 15.94 12.64 -8.77
C VAL A 212 15.45 13.08 -7.40
N LYS A 213 15.54 12.19 -6.42
CA LYS A 213 15.29 12.50 -5.01
C LYS A 213 16.51 12.13 -4.19
N ILE A 214 16.97 13.05 -3.37
CA ILE A 214 18.06 12.85 -2.41
C ILE A 214 17.47 13.02 -1.01
N GLY A 215 17.76 12.10 -0.10
CA GLY A 215 17.25 12.12 1.26
C GLY A 215 18.30 11.78 2.29
N LYS A 216 18.13 12.30 3.49
CA LYS A 216 18.93 11.97 4.68
C LYS A 216 17.99 11.75 5.85
N ILE A 217 18.44 10.99 6.85
CA ILE A 217 17.71 10.92 8.10
C ILE A 217 17.67 12.28 8.78
N ASP A 218 16.60 12.59 9.47
CA ASP A 218 16.53 13.74 10.37
C ASP A 218 17.22 13.41 11.69
N LYS A 219 18.47 13.85 11.81
CA LYS A 219 19.29 13.60 13.00
C LYS A 219 18.67 14.17 14.29
N SER A 220 17.80 15.19 14.19
CA SER A 220 17.15 15.79 15.36
C SER A 220 16.13 14.87 16.03
N THR A 221 15.58 13.90 15.28
CA THR A 221 14.62 12.91 15.76
C THR A 221 15.28 11.63 16.29
N PHE A 222 16.59 11.50 16.13
CA PHE A 222 17.34 10.34 16.59
C PHE A 222 17.55 10.37 18.10
N ALA A 223 17.80 9.20 18.71
CA ALA A 223 18.09 9.09 20.13
C ALA A 223 19.34 9.89 20.49
N LYS A 224 19.28 10.60 21.63
CA LYS A 224 20.43 11.26 22.24
C LYS A 224 21.04 10.32 23.27
N TYR A 225 22.34 10.10 23.16
CA TYR A 225 23.10 9.26 24.05
C TYR A 225 23.79 10.10 25.13
N GLN A 226 23.99 9.52 26.30
CA GLN A 226 24.86 10.08 27.32
C GLN A 226 26.33 9.88 26.94
N ASP A 227 27.25 10.71 27.47
CA ASP A 227 28.66 10.70 27.17
C ASP A 227 29.54 10.59 28.45
N GLN A 228 28.97 10.05 29.55
CA GLN A 228 29.65 9.97 30.84
C GLN A 228 30.12 8.57 31.19
N TYR A 229 29.38 7.53 30.78
CA TYR A 229 29.64 6.14 31.13
C TYR A 229 29.74 5.26 29.89
N GLY A 230 30.63 4.27 29.93
CA GLY A 230 30.80 3.31 28.84
C GLY A 230 30.22 1.94 29.18
N ALA A 231 30.74 0.92 28.51
CA ALA A 231 30.25 -0.46 28.56
C ALA A 231 30.04 -0.99 29.97
N GLY A 232 28.95 -1.75 30.15
CA GLY A 232 28.61 -2.46 31.39
C GLY A 232 27.27 -2.06 31.98
N TYR A 233 26.77 -2.86 32.92
CA TYR A 233 25.54 -2.62 33.70
C TYR A 233 25.81 -2.04 35.09
N SER A 234 27.07 -2.11 35.55
CA SER A 234 27.54 -1.56 36.82
C SER A 234 29.03 -1.32 36.79
N SER A 235 29.63 -0.87 37.87
CA SER A 235 31.08 -0.85 38.07
C SER A 235 31.63 -2.13 38.72
N ASP A 236 30.81 -3.14 38.97
CA ASP A 236 31.15 -4.34 39.73
C ASP A 236 31.72 -5.46 38.80
N TYR A 237 32.74 -5.13 38.03
CA TYR A 237 33.55 -6.06 37.25
C TYR A 237 34.89 -6.29 37.96
N ASP A 238 35.77 -7.06 37.34
CA ASP A 238 37.02 -7.55 37.98
C ASP A 238 37.86 -6.44 38.60
N LYS A 239 37.96 -5.30 37.91
CA LYS A 239 38.73 -4.14 38.38
C LYS A 239 38.19 -2.83 37.80
N ASP A 240 37.76 -1.91 38.68
CA ASP A 240 37.40 -0.53 38.32
C ASP A 240 36.30 -0.43 37.23
N GLY A 241 35.43 -1.44 37.11
CA GLY A 241 34.39 -1.51 36.08
C GLY A 241 34.85 -2.16 34.77
N PHE A 242 35.94 -2.83 34.75
CA PHE A 242 36.52 -3.53 33.60
C PHE A 242 36.81 -5.00 33.89
N TRP A 243 36.83 -5.82 32.86
CA TRP A 243 37.47 -7.14 32.93
C TRP A 243 39.00 -6.97 33.11
N TYR A 244 39.67 -7.96 33.76
CA TYR A 244 41.07 -7.83 34.12
C TYR A 244 41.86 -9.11 33.82
N PHE A 245 42.41 -9.18 32.61
CA PHE A 245 43.25 -10.28 32.13
C PHE A 245 44.34 -9.79 31.18
N ASP A 246 45.34 -10.62 30.90
CA ASP A 246 46.43 -10.33 29.95
C ASP A 246 45.85 -10.29 28.51
N ALA A 247 45.71 -9.10 27.93
CA ALA A 247 45.04 -8.89 26.66
C ALA A 247 46.02 -8.84 25.46
N ASP A 248 47.30 -8.54 25.69
CA ASP A 248 48.32 -8.48 24.64
C ASP A 248 49.33 -9.62 24.66
N GLY A 249 49.34 -10.43 25.73
CA GLY A 249 50.16 -11.60 25.89
C GLY A 249 51.56 -11.29 26.47
N ASP A 250 51.70 -10.19 27.20
CA ASP A 250 52.97 -9.78 27.83
C ASP A 250 53.14 -10.37 29.26
N GLY A 251 52.13 -11.05 29.77
CA GLY A 251 52.10 -11.65 31.11
C GLY A 251 51.59 -10.70 32.21
N ILE A 252 51.24 -9.49 31.86
CA ILE A 252 50.63 -8.50 32.78
C ILE A 252 49.13 -8.41 32.51
N LYS A 253 48.34 -8.29 33.56
CA LYS A 253 46.87 -8.12 33.36
C LYS A 253 46.53 -6.70 33.02
N ASP A 254 45.65 -6.56 32.05
CA ASP A 254 45.15 -5.33 31.48
C ASP A 254 43.70 -5.07 31.84
N LEU A 255 43.29 -3.78 31.77
CA LEU A 255 41.90 -3.38 31.81
C LEU A 255 41.26 -3.58 30.43
N VAL A 256 40.23 -4.40 30.36
CA VAL A 256 39.53 -4.75 29.14
C VAL A 256 38.06 -4.37 29.25
N VAL A 257 37.54 -3.70 28.23
CA VAL A 257 36.13 -3.36 28.14
C VAL A 257 35.26 -4.61 28.24
N PRO A 258 34.21 -4.66 29.09
CA PRO A 258 33.28 -5.79 29.16
C PRO A 258 32.46 -5.92 27.88
N THR A 259 33.03 -6.60 26.88
CA THR A 259 32.47 -6.71 25.52
C THR A 259 31.22 -7.59 25.46
N ALA A 260 31.00 -8.50 26.41
CA ALA A 260 29.78 -9.31 26.43
C ALA A 260 28.54 -8.54 26.92
N GLU A 261 28.75 -7.35 27.45
CA GLU A 261 27.66 -6.49 27.89
C GLU A 261 27.13 -5.64 26.73
N ASP A 262 25.88 -5.21 26.81
CA ASP A 262 25.23 -4.44 25.78
C ASP A 262 24.57 -3.13 26.30
N ALA A 263 25.03 -2.67 27.48
CA ALA A 263 24.59 -1.43 28.13
C ALA A 263 25.75 -0.46 28.33
N SER A 264 25.45 0.80 28.64
CA SER A 264 26.39 1.89 28.92
C SER A 264 26.20 2.46 30.32
N TYR A 265 26.27 1.59 31.33
CA TYR A 265 26.18 1.90 32.77
C TYR A 265 27.42 1.43 33.56
N GLY A 266 28.53 1.18 32.85
CA GLY A 266 29.78 0.71 33.45
C GLY A 266 30.68 1.84 33.98
N ALA A 267 31.98 1.72 33.75
CA ALA A 267 32.97 2.69 34.20
C ALA A 267 32.76 4.07 33.58
N LYS A 268 32.95 5.13 34.40
CA LYS A 268 32.93 6.50 33.92
C LYS A 268 34.10 6.75 32.96
N PHE A 269 33.85 7.49 31.88
CA PHE A 269 34.91 7.84 30.93
C PHE A 269 36.00 8.69 31.60
N ASP A 270 37.26 8.33 31.36
CA ASP A 270 38.47 9.05 31.74
C ASP A 270 39.51 8.98 30.62
N PRO A 271 39.84 10.10 29.97
CA PRO A 271 40.80 10.12 28.85
C PRO A 271 42.25 9.77 29.27
N ASN A 272 42.56 9.76 30.56
CA ASN A 272 43.88 9.37 31.09
C ASN A 272 43.98 7.89 31.34
N LEU A 273 42.85 7.16 31.31
CA LEU A 273 42.83 5.70 31.48
C LEU A 273 42.93 5.00 30.12
N ASN A 274 43.87 4.09 29.95
CA ASN A 274 43.96 3.28 28.73
C ASN A 274 43.37 1.88 28.97
N VAL A 275 42.52 1.44 28.04
CA VAL A 275 41.82 0.15 28.12
C VAL A 275 41.84 -0.54 26.76
N PHE A 276 41.77 -1.89 26.77
CA PHE A 276 41.64 -2.69 25.56
C PHE A 276 40.19 -2.75 25.12
N TYR A 277 39.94 -2.34 23.87
CA TYR A 277 38.59 -2.35 23.25
C TYR A 277 38.40 -3.64 22.42
N TRP A 278 37.20 -3.83 21.90
CA TRP A 278 36.86 -4.94 21.00
C TRP A 278 37.83 -5.08 19.81
N GLY A 279 38.29 -3.98 19.23
CA GLY A 279 39.24 -3.97 18.11
C GLY A 279 40.65 -4.41 18.46
N SER A 280 41.01 -4.48 19.76
CA SER A 280 42.29 -4.98 20.23
C SER A 280 42.46 -6.49 20.07
N PHE A 281 41.34 -7.21 19.84
CA PHE A 281 41.29 -8.66 19.65
C PHE A 281 41.12 -9.08 18.17
N ASP A 282 41.05 -8.14 17.23
CA ASP A 282 41.05 -8.43 15.79
C ASP A 282 42.47 -8.32 15.24
N PRO A 283 43.11 -9.44 14.80
CA PRO A 283 44.49 -9.41 14.29
C PRO A 283 44.72 -8.51 13.08
N ALA A 284 43.63 -8.18 12.35
CA ALA A 284 43.70 -7.29 11.20
C ALA A 284 43.48 -5.82 11.57
N SER A 285 43.14 -5.52 12.83
CA SER A 285 42.90 -4.17 13.32
C SER A 285 44.21 -3.37 13.46
N PRO A 286 44.26 -2.07 13.17
CA PRO A 286 45.39 -1.23 13.50
C PRO A 286 45.63 -1.09 15.01
N TYR A 287 44.64 -1.49 15.79
CA TYR A 287 44.67 -1.47 17.25
C TYR A 287 44.91 -2.87 17.88
N PHE A 288 45.26 -3.85 17.08
CA PHE A 288 45.54 -5.18 17.58
C PHE A 288 46.60 -5.17 18.71
N LYS A 289 46.23 -5.74 19.87
CA LYS A 289 47.04 -5.77 21.09
C LYS A 289 47.46 -4.38 21.58
N LYS A 290 46.59 -3.38 21.46
CA LYS A 290 46.85 -2.01 21.91
C LYS A 290 45.73 -1.48 22.76
N ALA A 291 46.07 -0.92 23.93
CA ALA A 291 45.17 -0.16 24.75
C ALA A 291 44.98 1.26 24.17
N ARG A 292 43.83 1.87 24.42
CA ARG A 292 43.45 3.22 23.99
C ARG A 292 42.78 3.98 25.13
N PRO A 293 42.77 5.36 25.09
CA PRO A 293 42.07 6.18 26.07
C PRO A 293 40.59 5.77 26.22
N TRP A 294 40.11 5.72 27.45
CA TRP A 294 38.70 5.40 27.76
C TRP A 294 37.83 6.63 27.56
N VAL A 295 37.30 6.78 26.36
CA VAL A 295 36.50 7.93 25.95
C VAL A 295 35.23 7.48 25.22
N PRO A 296 34.15 8.33 25.20
CA PRO A 296 33.00 8.07 24.36
C PRO A 296 33.40 8.07 22.89
N ALA A 297 32.77 7.22 22.10
CA ALA A 297 33.02 7.14 20.65
C ALA A 297 32.68 8.45 19.93
N ALA A 298 33.49 8.81 18.96
CA ALA A 298 33.31 10.03 18.17
C ALA A 298 32.10 9.90 17.21
N HIS A 299 31.91 8.71 16.65
CA HIS A 299 30.82 8.43 15.72
C HIS A 299 29.78 7.52 16.37
N THR A 300 28.54 8.02 16.41
CA THR A 300 27.40 7.35 17.04
C THR A 300 26.57 6.57 16.01
N PRO A 301 25.58 5.77 16.43
CA PRO A 301 24.71 5.06 15.51
C PRO A 301 24.04 5.93 14.43
N VAL A 302 23.88 7.24 14.64
CA VAL A 302 23.35 8.14 13.64
C VAL A 302 24.22 8.22 12.38
N ASP A 303 25.51 7.91 12.50
CA ASP A 303 26.49 7.95 11.40
C ASP A 303 26.52 6.63 10.59
N PHE A 304 25.74 5.63 11.00
CA PHE A 304 25.51 4.40 10.26
C PHE A 304 24.73 4.62 8.96
N TYR A 305 23.84 5.59 8.96
CA TYR A 305 22.91 5.82 7.86
C TYR A 305 23.57 6.53 6.70
N GLU A 306 23.20 6.10 5.49
CA GLU A 306 23.70 6.67 4.24
C GLU A 306 22.72 7.71 3.66
N THR A 307 23.19 8.48 2.69
CA THR A 307 22.32 9.34 1.88
C THR A 307 21.46 8.47 0.97
N ALA A 308 20.14 8.55 1.12
CA ALA A 308 19.20 7.91 0.22
C ALA A 308 19.22 8.61 -1.14
N TYR A 309 19.08 7.82 -2.20
CA TYR A 309 19.08 8.32 -3.57
C TYR A 309 18.06 7.56 -4.41
N SER A 310 17.20 8.28 -5.11
CA SER A 310 16.23 7.67 -6.01
C SER A 310 16.20 8.37 -7.35
N THR A 311 16.09 7.59 -8.42
CA THR A 311 15.78 8.09 -9.76
C THR A 311 14.45 7.51 -10.23
N ASN A 312 13.64 8.33 -10.87
CA ASN A 312 12.44 7.89 -11.55
C ASN A 312 12.43 8.45 -12.98
N ASN A 313 12.19 7.58 -13.94
CA ASN A 313 12.16 7.94 -15.34
C ASN A 313 10.94 7.28 -15.99
N SER A 314 10.12 8.07 -16.67
CA SER A 314 8.98 7.55 -17.40
C SER A 314 8.87 8.17 -18.79
N ILE A 315 8.40 7.35 -19.73
CA ILE A 315 8.01 7.77 -21.07
C ILE A 315 6.59 7.27 -21.32
N VAL A 316 5.73 8.17 -21.78
CA VAL A 316 4.35 7.87 -22.17
C VAL A 316 4.16 8.26 -23.61
N LEU A 317 3.78 7.29 -24.42
CA LEU A 317 3.46 7.44 -25.83
C LEU A 317 1.94 7.33 -25.98
N THR A 318 1.32 8.30 -26.62
CA THR A 318 -0.11 8.25 -26.95
C THR A 318 -0.28 8.44 -28.45
N GLY A 319 -1.24 7.73 -29.02
CA GLY A 319 -1.58 7.85 -30.43
C GLY A 319 -3.06 7.60 -30.64
N GLY A 320 -3.60 8.11 -31.75
CA GLY A 320 -4.98 7.83 -32.08
C GLY A 320 -5.49 8.55 -33.31
N GLY A 321 -6.54 7.98 -33.87
CA GLY A 321 -7.33 8.51 -34.96
C GLY A 321 -8.79 8.68 -34.58
N ASP A 322 -9.68 8.66 -35.59
CA ASP A 322 -11.12 8.88 -35.36
C ASP A 322 -11.79 7.69 -34.65
N LYS A 323 -11.31 6.47 -34.86
CA LYS A 323 -11.91 5.23 -34.37
C LYS A 323 -11.10 4.52 -33.27
N SER A 324 -9.84 4.90 -33.04
CA SER A 324 -8.96 4.18 -32.13
C SER A 324 -8.04 5.11 -31.40
N THR A 325 -7.73 4.74 -30.15
CA THR A 325 -6.66 5.37 -29.38
C THR A 325 -5.79 4.30 -28.75
N VAL A 326 -4.51 4.60 -28.61
CA VAL A 326 -3.55 3.74 -27.94
C VAL A 326 -2.67 4.57 -27.00
N LYS A 327 -2.31 3.99 -25.86
CA LYS A 327 -1.32 4.52 -24.95
C LYS A 327 -0.35 3.39 -24.59
N LEU A 328 0.94 3.71 -24.57
CA LEU A 328 1.99 2.86 -24.04
C LEU A 328 2.86 3.70 -23.09
N ALA A 329 3.02 3.24 -21.87
CA ALA A 329 3.89 3.89 -20.88
C ALA A 329 4.92 2.90 -20.35
N TYR A 330 6.15 3.35 -20.17
CA TYR A 330 7.21 2.64 -19.45
C TYR A 330 7.75 3.53 -18.35
N THR A 331 7.92 2.96 -17.16
CA THR A 331 8.49 3.66 -16.00
C THR A 331 9.52 2.77 -15.31
N ARG A 332 10.65 3.37 -14.95
CA ARG A 332 11.69 2.78 -14.11
C ARG A 332 11.94 3.65 -12.90
N ASP A 333 11.75 3.08 -11.71
CA ASP A 333 12.09 3.67 -10.42
C ASP A 333 13.22 2.84 -9.80
N ASP A 334 14.34 3.49 -9.45
CA ASP A 334 15.50 2.89 -8.76
C ASP A 334 15.72 3.67 -7.48
N GLU A 335 15.43 3.05 -6.35
CA GLU A 335 15.46 3.68 -5.04
C GLU A 335 16.49 2.98 -4.14
N ARG A 336 17.44 3.75 -3.59
CA ARG A 336 18.35 3.32 -2.52
C ARG A 336 17.93 4.01 -1.23
N GLY A 337 17.79 3.23 -0.18
CA GLY A 337 17.36 3.70 1.14
C GLY A 337 18.49 4.31 1.96
N VAL A 338 18.14 4.76 3.16
CA VAL A 338 19.13 5.28 4.14
C VAL A 338 19.92 4.17 4.84
N LEU A 339 19.44 2.92 4.85
CA LEU A 339 20.23 1.79 5.34
C LEU A 339 21.26 1.35 4.29
N PRO A 340 22.50 1.06 4.69
CA PRO A 340 23.47 0.48 3.78
C PRO A 340 22.92 -0.79 3.12
N ASN A 341 23.29 -1.06 1.86
CA ASN A 341 22.89 -2.23 1.08
C ASN A 341 21.37 -2.31 0.75
N SER A 342 20.58 -1.26 1.00
CA SER A 342 19.14 -1.26 0.71
C SER A 342 18.85 -0.73 -0.69
N ARG A 343 17.98 -1.43 -1.45
CA ARG A 343 17.55 -1.02 -2.79
C ARG A 343 16.22 -1.63 -3.15
N VAL A 344 15.37 -0.83 -3.82
CA VAL A 344 14.17 -1.30 -4.50
C VAL A 344 14.21 -0.81 -5.94
N LEU A 345 14.09 -1.74 -6.89
CA LEU A 345 14.03 -1.46 -8.31
C LEU A 345 12.65 -1.85 -8.84
N LYS A 346 11.94 -0.90 -9.45
CA LYS A 346 10.65 -1.13 -10.08
C LYS A 346 10.69 -0.79 -11.56
N ASN A 347 10.16 -1.68 -12.39
CA ASN A 347 9.90 -1.45 -13.80
C ASN A 347 8.40 -1.69 -14.06
N SER A 348 7.75 -0.78 -14.76
CA SER A 348 6.32 -0.86 -15.07
C SER A 348 6.06 -0.55 -16.54
N ILE A 349 5.18 -1.35 -17.15
CA ILE A 349 4.67 -1.14 -18.51
C ILE A 349 3.15 -1.06 -18.42
N ASN A 350 2.56 -0.02 -18.99
CA ASN A 350 1.12 0.19 -19.01
C ASN A 350 0.66 0.35 -20.46
N LEU A 351 -0.29 -0.45 -20.87
CA LEU A 351 -0.93 -0.42 -22.18
C LEU A 351 -2.42 -0.08 -22.02
N GLY A 352 -2.92 0.86 -22.78
CA GLY A 352 -4.33 1.16 -22.89
C GLY A 352 -4.71 1.31 -24.37
N ALA A 353 -5.80 0.69 -24.79
CA ALA A 353 -6.30 0.80 -26.16
C ALA A 353 -7.82 0.91 -26.18
N THR A 354 -8.35 1.68 -27.12
CA THR A 354 -9.78 1.71 -27.42
C THR A 354 -9.99 1.64 -28.92
N TYR A 355 -11.07 0.97 -29.33
CA TYR A 355 -11.44 0.84 -30.73
C TYR A 355 -12.95 0.87 -30.91
N ASP A 356 -13.45 1.78 -31.72
CA ASP A 356 -14.86 1.85 -32.11
C ASP A 356 -15.10 0.87 -33.26
N ILE A 357 -15.54 -0.37 -32.91
CA ILE A 357 -15.82 -1.45 -33.90
C ILE A 357 -16.96 -1.03 -34.81
N LEU A 358 -18.02 -0.51 -34.21
CA LEU A 358 -19.18 0.10 -34.84
C LEU A 358 -19.46 1.45 -34.20
N THR A 359 -20.34 2.24 -34.78
CA THR A 359 -20.77 3.54 -34.18
C THR A 359 -21.38 3.39 -32.80
N ASN A 360 -21.92 2.20 -32.48
CA ASN A 360 -22.58 1.86 -31.24
C ASN A 360 -21.90 0.70 -30.47
N LEU A 361 -20.75 0.19 -30.95
CA LEU A 361 -19.98 -0.87 -30.28
C LEU A 361 -18.52 -0.45 -30.13
N LYS A 362 -18.08 -0.31 -28.88
CA LYS A 362 -16.72 0.06 -28.51
C LYS A 362 -16.03 -1.07 -27.76
N ALA A 363 -14.82 -1.40 -28.15
CA ALA A 363 -13.91 -2.26 -27.39
C ALA A 363 -12.86 -1.41 -26.67
N SER A 364 -12.53 -1.80 -25.45
CA SER A 364 -11.45 -1.19 -24.66
C SER A 364 -10.62 -2.30 -24.02
N ALA A 365 -9.32 -2.08 -23.91
CA ALA A 365 -8.41 -2.97 -23.20
C ALA A 365 -7.40 -2.17 -22.37
N SER A 366 -7.09 -2.67 -21.19
CA SER A 366 -5.98 -2.18 -20.36
C SER A 366 -5.14 -3.35 -19.88
N ALA A 367 -3.82 -3.18 -19.88
CA ALA A 367 -2.88 -4.15 -19.31
C ALA A 367 -1.74 -3.40 -18.63
N ASN A 368 -1.51 -3.76 -17.36
CA ASN A 368 -0.46 -3.18 -16.54
C ASN A 368 0.45 -4.32 -16.09
N TYR A 369 1.73 -4.22 -16.40
CA TYR A 369 2.76 -5.13 -15.90
C TYR A 369 3.72 -4.38 -15.01
N SER A 370 4.06 -4.94 -13.85
CA SER A 370 5.10 -4.42 -12.98
C SER A 370 6.02 -5.54 -12.50
N LYS A 371 7.31 -5.21 -12.39
CA LYS A 371 8.32 -6.02 -11.73
C LYS A 371 9.02 -5.19 -10.68
N ILE A 372 9.01 -5.66 -9.45
CA ILE A 372 9.67 -5.05 -8.29
C ILE A 372 10.69 -6.05 -7.77
N ASP A 373 11.94 -5.62 -7.64
CA ASP A 373 13.03 -6.36 -7.01
C ASP A 373 13.50 -5.57 -5.79
N GLY A 374 13.40 -6.15 -4.59
CA GLY A 374 13.78 -5.55 -3.31
C GLY A 374 14.95 -6.27 -2.65
N LYS A 375 15.75 -5.51 -1.89
CA LYS A 375 16.88 -6.02 -1.10
C LYS A 375 17.17 -5.07 0.06
N GLY A 376 17.47 -5.61 1.24
CA GLY A 376 17.92 -4.84 2.40
C GLY A 376 16.84 -3.92 2.95
N ARG A 377 15.59 -4.40 3.06
CA ARG A 377 14.49 -3.67 3.70
C ARG A 377 14.72 -3.56 5.20
N PHE A 378 14.02 -2.65 5.87
CA PHE A 378 14.15 -2.50 7.32
C PHE A 378 13.59 -3.73 8.04
N GLY A 379 14.38 -4.31 8.93
CA GLY A 379 13.88 -5.25 9.93
C GLY A 379 12.91 -4.55 10.87
N THR A 380 11.89 -5.27 11.32
CA THR A 380 10.87 -4.78 12.24
C THR A 380 10.92 -5.52 13.58
N GLY A 381 10.33 -4.94 14.63
CA GLY A 381 10.19 -5.55 15.94
C GLY A 381 11.51 -5.79 16.68
N TYR A 382 11.45 -6.63 17.71
CA TYR A 382 12.59 -7.03 18.54
C TYR A 382 13.33 -8.18 17.86
N SER A 383 14.36 -7.85 17.11
CA SER A 383 15.14 -8.82 16.33
C SER A 383 16.60 -8.36 16.17
N GLY A 384 17.56 -9.26 16.29
CA GLY A 384 18.99 -8.99 16.03
C GLY A 384 19.25 -8.49 14.60
N ARG A 385 18.34 -8.71 13.66
CA ARG A 385 18.38 -8.17 12.29
C ARG A 385 17.81 -6.76 12.16
N ASN A 386 17.19 -6.22 13.22
CA ASN A 386 16.69 -4.85 13.27
C ASN A 386 17.72 -3.92 13.92
N VAL A 387 18.65 -3.42 13.11
CA VAL A 387 19.72 -2.52 13.59
C VAL A 387 19.17 -1.25 14.25
N ASN A 388 18.01 -0.76 13.83
CA ASN A 388 17.40 0.44 14.43
C ASN A 388 16.98 0.20 15.88
N GLN A 389 16.47 -0.99 16.18
CA GLN A 389 16.12 -1.39 17.54
C GLN A 389 17.37 -1.53 18.41
N ASN A 390 18.42 -2.20 17.90
CA ASN A 390 19.68 -2.38 18.61
C ASN A 390 20.33 -1.04 18.96
N PHE A 391 20.39 -0.11 18.04
CA PHE A 391 20.92 1.24 18.27
C PHE A 391 20.20 2.02 19.38
N ARG A 392 18.96 1.73 19.65
CA ARG A 392 18.16 2.44 20.65
C ARG A 392 18.09 1.74 21.99
N GLN A 393 18.35 0.43 22.04
CA GLN A 393 18.14 -0.37 23.23
C GLN A 393 19.42 -1.02 23.75
N TRP A 394 20.28 -1.53 22.85
CA TRP A 394 21.41 -2.35 23.19
C TRP A 394 22.67 -1.83 22.50
N TYR A 395 23.35 -0.83 23.09
CA TYR A 395 24.48 -0.16 22.49
C TYR A 395 25.45 0.38 23.54
N GLN A 396 26.76 0.08 23.34
CA GLN A 396 27.81 0.65 24.19
C GLN A 396 28.28 2.00 23.63
N ARG A 397 28.30 3.04 24.47
CA ARG A 397 28.67 4.39 24.07
C ARG A 397 30.15 4.55 23.66
N ASN A 398 31.02 3.62 24.04
CA ASN A 398 32.41 3.53 23.64
C ASN A 398 32.62 2.88 22.26
N VAL A 399 31.57 2.41 21.60
CA VAL A 399 31.64 1.76 20.27
C VAL A 399 31.50 2.80 19.18
N ASP A 400 32.55 2.97 18.37
CA ASP A 400 32.52 3.82 17.18
C ASP A 400 31.95 3.04 16.01
N ILE A 401 30.84 3.55 15.45
CA ILE A 401 30.12 2.87 14.37
C ILE A 401 30.91 2.82 13.06
N LEU A 402 31.79 3.80 12.81
CA LEU A 402 32.62 3.81 11.62
C LEU A 402 33.83 2.85 11.76
N GLU A 403 34.35 2.63 12.98
CA GLU A 403 35.33 1.55 13.22
C GLU A 403 34.70 0.17 12.96
N GLN A 404 33.40 -0.03 13.32
CA GLN A 404 32.67 -1.25 12.95
C GLN A 404 32.53 -1.41 11.43
N LYS A 405 32.35 -0.31 10.69
CA LYS A 405 32.35 -0.29 9.22
C LYS A 405 33.68 -0.74 8.67
N GLU A 406 34.76 -0.13 9.12
CA GLU A 406 36.13 -0.46 8.69
C GLU A 406 36.49 -1.93 8.97
N ALA A 407 36.16 -2.42 10.16
CA ALA A 407 36.38 -3.81 10.55
C ALA A 407 35.69 -4.78 9.57
N TYR A 408 34.42 -4.54 9.25
CA TYR A 408 33.71 -5.37 8.27
C TYR A 408 34.30 -5.27 6.87
N PHE A 409 34.56 -4.06 6.36
CA PHE A 409 35.02 -3.87 4.98
C PHE A 409 36.48 -4.36 4.77
N ARG A 410 37.28 -4.45 5.81
CA ARG A 410 38.67 -4.92 5.77
C ARG A 410 38.77 -6.36 5.28
N ASN A 411 37.96 -7.29 5.79
CA ASN A 411 38.04 -8.70 5.47
C ASN A 411 36.71 -9.42 5.29
N LYS A 412 35.57 -8.69 5.35
CA LYS A 412 34.19 -9.22 5.27
C LYS A 412 33.88 -10.28 6.34
N LYS A 413 34.57 -10.23 7.50
CA LYS A 413 34.27 -11.05 8.66
C LYS A 413 33.33 -10.35 9.62
N ASN A 414 32.70 -11.13 10.50
CA ASN A 414 31.85 -10.62 11.57
C ASN A 414 32.69 -10.19 12.78
N ILE A 415 33.41 -9.09 12.63
CA ILE A 415 34.18 -8.49 13.70
C ILE A 415 33.26 -7.56 14.49
N THR A 416 32.68 -8.08 15.56
CA THR A 416 31.74 -7.34 16.39
C THR A 416 32.42 -6.61 17.56
N TRP A 417 31.75 -5.61 18.08
CA TRP A 417 32.09 -5.00 19.38
C TRP A 417 31.65 -5.88 20.57
N ASN A 418 30.70 -6.80 20.32
CA ASN A 418 30.02 -7.60 21.35
C ASN A 418 30.55 -9.04 21.37
N TRP A 419 31.87 -9.18 21.68
CA TRP A 419 32.49 -10.47 21.84
C TRP A 419 32.00 -11.20 23.10
N LYS A 420 31.80 -12.51 22.98
CA LYS A 420 31.38 -13.37 24.09
C LYS A 420 32.45 -13.41 25.21
N ASP A 421 33.70 -13.65 24.83
CA ASP A 421 34.83 -13.72 25.76
C ASP A 421 36.13 -13.53 24.98
N PRO A 422 36.69 -12.32 24.90
CA PRO A 422 37.90 -12.06 24.11
C PRO A 422 39.17 -12.55 24.78
N SER A 423 39.15 -13.12 26.00
CA SER A 423 40.30 -13.75 26.64
C SER A 423 40.72 -15.06 25.96
N THR A 424 39.84 -15.61 25.11
CA THR A 424 40.08 -16.86 24.38
C THR A 424 39.76 -16.69 22.90
N GLU A 425 40.49 -17.38 22.03
CA GLU A 425 40.21 -17.41 20.59
C GLU A 425 38.79 -17.91 20.30
N ALA A 426 38.35 -18.94 21.00
CA ALA A 426 37.02 -19.52 20.87
C ALA A 426 35.89 -18.56 21.32
N GLY A 427 36.21 -17.60 22.16
CA GLY A 427 35.27 -16.61 22.68
C GLY A 427 35.21 -15.34 21.84
N THR A 428 36.06 -15.16 20.82
CA THR A 428 35.94 -14.06 19.85
C THR A 428 34.88 -14.35 18.82
N VAL A 429 33.67 -14.60 19.31
CA VAL A 429 32.40 -14.77 18.56
C VAL A 429 31.33 -13.82 19.11
N PRO A 430 30.38 -13.40 18.30
CA PRO A 430 29.27 -12.55 18.79
C PRO A 430 28.48 -13.26 19.89
N ILE A 431 28.15 -12.55 20.97
CA ILE A 431 27.24 -13.09 22.01
C ILE A 431 25.78 -12.71 21.73
N TYR A 432 25.46 -11.42 21.53
CA TYR A 432 24.11 -10.92 21.26
C TYR A 432 24.00 -10.14 19.96
N THR A 433 25.07 -9.44 19.55
CA THR A 433 25.02 -8.48 18.45
C THR A 433 26.14 -8.76 17.45
N ASP A 434 25.76 -9.01 16.21
CA ASP A 434 26.68 -9.03 15.06
C ASP A 434 27.24 -7.63 14.79
N ASN A 435 28.34 -7.54 14.09
CA ASN A 435 28.75 -6.28 13.46
C ASN A 435 27.59 -5.76 12.61
N TYR A 436 27.17 -4.50 12.79
CA TYR A 436 25.99 -3.93 12.11
C TYR A 436 26.11 -3.94 10.59
N TYR A 437 27.31 -3.78 10.05
CA TYR A 437 27.57 -3.88 8.61
C TYR A 437 27.54 -5.33 8.13
N TRP A 438 27.99 -6.30 8.96
CA TRP A 438 27.77 -7.71 8.69
C TRP A 438 26.26 -8.00 8.58
N THR A 439 25.46 -7.53 9.53
CA THR A 439 24.01 -7.74 9.52
C THR A 439 23.39 -7.29 8.21
N VAL A 440 23.61 -6.05 7.77
CA VAL A 440 22.96 -5.51 6.56
C VAL A 440 23.58 -6.02 5.25
N TYR A 441 24.82 -6.52 5.25
CA TYR A 441 25.46 -7.04 4.05
C TYR A 441 25.43 -8.56 3.91
N GLN A 442 25.24 -9.31 5.00
CA GLN A 442 25.25 -10.78 4.99
C GLN A 442 23.89 -11.37 5.38
N ASN A 443 23.20 -10.79 6.37
CA ASN A 443 21.92 -11.26 6.89
C ASN A 443 20.72 -10.52 6.28
N TYR A 444 20.83 -10.11 5.02
CA TYR A 444 19.77 -9.38 4.32
C TYR A 444 18.76 -10.32 3.67
N GLU A 445 17.56 -9.80 3.45
CA GLU A 445 16.50 -10.45 2.69
C GLU A 445 16.48 -9.96 1.24
N LYS A 446 15.78 -10.72 0.40
CA LYS A 446 15.43 -10.34 -0.97
C LYS A 446 13.96 -10.64 -1.22
N ASP A 447 13.34 -9.79 -2.03
CA ASP A 447 12.02 -10.05 -2.57
C ASP A 447 11.95 -9.73 -4.06
N ALA A 448 11.11 -10.46 -4.78
CA ALA A 448 10.81 -10.17 -6.17
C ALA A 448 9.30 -10.37 -6.43
N ARG A 449 8.62 -9.33 -6.92
CA ARG A 449 7.21 -9.42 -7.30
C ARG A 449 7.04 -9.09 -8.77
N SER A 450 6.39 -9.99 -9.50
CA SER A 450 5.97 -9.78 -10.89
C SER A 450 4.45 -9.83 -10.94
N ARG A 451 3.81 -8.79 -11.48
CA ARG A 451 2.36 -8.67 -11.54
C ARG A 451 1.88 -8.24 -12.90
N ILE A 452 0.77 -8.82 -13.34
CA ILE A 452 -0.02 -8.34 -14.46
C ILE A 452 -1.47 -8.15 -14.02
N PHE A 453 -2.06 -7.00 -14.32
CA PHE A 453 -3.48 -6.77 -14.10
C PHE A 453 -4.07 -5.90 -15.21
N GLY A 454 -5.36 -6.06 -15.46
CA GLY A 454 -6.06 -5.29 -16.48
C GLY A 454 -7.38 -5.95 -16.87
N ASN A 455 -7.97 -5.41 -17.94
CA ASN A 455 -9.27 -5.91 -18.43
C ASN A 455 -9.42 -5.75 -19.93
N ILE A 456 -10.39 -6.48 -20.47
CA ILE A 456 -10.99 -6.28 -21.78
C ILE A 456 -12.47 -5.97 -21.53
N GLN A 457 -12.99 -4.93 -22.19
CA GLN A 457 -14.35 -4.44 -22.04
C GLN A 457 -14.97 -4.18 -23.40
N LEU A 458 -16.25 -4.55 -23.53
CA LEU A 458 -17.11 -4.23 -24.67
C LEU A 458 -18.28 -3.38 -24.17
N ASP A 459 -18.47 -2.23 -24.77
CA ASP A 459 -19.60 -1.31 -24.51
C ASP A 459 -20.48 -1.29 -25.77
N TYR A 460 -21.72 -1.77 -25.64
CA TYR A 460 -22.70 -1.81 -26.70
C TYR A 460 -23.89 -0.91 -26.41
N LYS A 461 -24.05 0.15 -27.18
CA LYS A 461 -25.22 1.04 -27.11
C LYS A 461 -26.33 0.46 -27.99
N ILE A 462 -27.34 -0.16 -27.36
CA ILE A 462 -28.51 -0.71 -28.06
C ILE A 462 -29.37 0.44 -28.57
N THR A 463 -29.61 1.43 -27.70
CA THR A 463 -30.29 2.70 -27.99
C THR A 463 -29.54 3.83 -27.31
N GLU A 464 -30.00 5.07 -27.46
CA GLU A 464 -29.41 6.23 -26.75
C GLU A 464 -29.57 6.13 -25.21
N TRP A 465 -30.54 5.38 -24.73
CA TRP A 465 -30.89 5.24 -23.31
C TRP A 465 -30.63 3.85 -22.72
N LEU A 466 -30.24 2.86 -23.55
CA LEU A 466 -29.95 1.49 -23.10
C LEU A 466 -28.58 1.04 -23.62
N SER A 467 -27.70 0.67 -22.72
CA SER A 467 -26.39 0.11 -23.05
C SER A 467 -26.09 -1.17 -22.29
N LEU A 468 -25.32 -2.05 -22.90
CA LEU A 468 -24.75 -3.25 -22.28
C LEU A 468 -23.24 -3.07 -22.17
N LEU A 469 -22.69 -3.49 -21.03
CA LEU A 469 -21.26 -3.59 -20.78
C LEU A 469 -20.91 -5.01 -20.41
N GLY A 470 -19.97 -5.63 -21.13
CA GLY A 470 -19.33 -6.88 -20.78
C GLY A 470 -17.86 -6.64 -20.47
N ARG A 471 -17.36 -7.13 -19.32
CA ARG A 471 -15.96 -6.96 -18.93
C ARG A 471 -15.39 -8.25 -18.36
N ALA A 472 -14.19 -8.61 -18.79
CA ALA A 472 -13.36 -9.64 -18.19
C ALA A 472 -12.09 -8.99 -17.66
N SER A 473 -11.79 -9.16 -16.37
CA SER A 473 -10.61 -8.61 -15.72
C SER A 473 -9.78 -9.68 -15.04
N LEU A 474 -8.47 -9.47 -15.05
CA LEU A 474 -7.46 -10.32 -14.43
C LEU A 474 -6.58 -9.48 -13.52
N ASP A 475 -6.26 -10.01 -12.34
CA ASP A 475 -5.18 -9.57 -11.48
C ASP A 475 -4.38 -10.78 -11.05
N GLN A 476 -3.14 -10.88 -11.50
CA GLN A 476 -2.26 -12.01 -11.21
C GLN A 476 -0.87 -11.53 -10.83
N TYR A 477 -0.32 -12.10 -9.75
CA TYR A 477 1.06 -11.85 -9.37
C TYR A 477 1.73 -13.06 -8.73
N THR A 478 3.04 -13.11 -8.90
CA THR A 478 3.95 -13.97 -8.15
C THR A 478 4.80 -13.12 -7.22
N HIS A 479 5.03 -13.59 -6.00
CA HIS A 479 5.88 -12.92 -5.03
C HIS A 479 6.82 -13.94 -4.40
N PHE A 480 8.12 -13.75 -4.63
CA PHE A 480 9.20 -14.53 -4.09
C PHE A 480 9.86 -13.76 -2.95
N LEU A 481 10.07 -14.40 -1.81
CA LEU A 481 10.79 -13.86 -0.65
C LEU A 481 11.88 -14.83 -0.23
N ASP A 482 13.07 -14.33 0.06
CA ASP A 482 14.10 -15.09 0.76
C ASP A 482 14.67 -14.31 1.95
N GLU A 483 14.90 -15.01 3.06
CA GLU A 483 15.58 -14.50 4.24
C GLU A 483 16.75 -15.39 4.60
N ARG A 484 17.83 -14.79 5.10
CA ARG A 484 19.06 -15.52 5.40
C ARG A 484 19.75 -15.04 6.66
N VAL A 485 20.40 -15.97 7.33
CA VAL A 485 21.40 -15.75 8.39
C VAL A 485 22.68 -16.44 7.97
N ALA A 486 23.76 -15.69 7.83
CA ALA A 486 25.03 -16.18 7.34
C ALA A 486 25.75 -17.04 8.38
N VAL A 487 26.59 -17.97 7.93
CA VAL A 487 27.52 -18.69 8.80
C VAL A 487 28.50 -17.70 9.41
N GLY A 488 28.66 -17.74 10.73
CA GLY A 488 29.46 -16.79 11.50
C GLY A 488 28.67 -15.65 12.11
N SER A 489 27.33 -15.62 11.95
CA SER A 489 26.43 -14.71 12.64
C SER A 489 26.11 -15.20 14.05
N GLN A 490 25.63 -14.27 14.89
CA GLN A 490 24.95 -14.60 16.12
C GLN A 490 23.66 -15.39 15.78
N GLY A 491 23.45 -16.50 16.41
CA GLY A 491 22.34 -17.39 16.13
C GLY A 491 22.64 -18.46 15.06
N THR A 492 21.66 -19.32 14.82
CA THR A 492 21.79 -20.43 13.88
C THR A 492 21.74 -19.94 12.43
N PRO A 493 22.77 -20.20 11.63
CA PRO A 493 22.76 -19.89 10.20
C PRO A 493 21.54 -20.51 9.52
N SER A 494 20.86 -19.79 8.65
CA SER A 494 19.61 -20.26 8.07
C SER A 494 19.32 -19.65 6.72
N TYR A 495 18.48 -20.34 5.96
CA TYR A 495 17.86 -19.85 4.75
C TYR A 495 16.39 -20.24 4.73
N SER A 496 15.55 -19.29 4.45
CA SER A 496 14.11 -19.53 4.24
C SER A 496 13.65 -18.95 2.91
N ARG A 497 12.69 -19.64 2.30
CA ARG A 497 12.09 -19.27 1.03
C ARG A 497 10.58 -19.32 1.15
N PHE A 498 9.92 -18.29 0.58
CA PHE A 498 8.47 -18.22 0.46
C PHE A 498 8.11 -17.82 -0.97
N ASP A 499 7.31 -18.65 -1.61
CA ASP A 499 6.76 -18.42 -2.94
C ASP A 499 5.24 -18.27 -2.83
N LEU A 500 4.71 -17.19 -3.37
CA LEU A 500 3.29 -16.87 -3.41
C LEU A 500 2.84 -16.62 -4.85
N ASN A 501 1.75 -17.25 -5.25
CA ASN A 501 1.04 -16.97 -6.48
C ASN A 501 -0.41 -16.62 -6.18
N VAL A 502 -0.88 -15.47 -6.64
CA VAL A 502 -2.26 -15.02 -6.51
C VAL A 502 -2.81 -14.73 -7.89
N SER A 503 -4.02 -15.22 -8.15
CA SER A 503 -4.76 -14.95 -9.39
C SER A 503 -6.20 -14.62 -9.06
N GLU A 504 -6.70 -13.49 -9.52
CA GLU A 504 -8.11 -13.13 -9.41
C GLU A 504 -8.66 -12.79 -10.80
N ARG A 505 -9.77 -13.44 -11.14
CA ARG A 505 -10.51 -13.25 -12.40
C ARG A 505 -11.93 -12.78 -12.06
N ASN A 506 -12.34 -11.68 -12.69
CA ASN A 506 -13.69 -11.16 -12.53
C ASN A 506 -14.34 -11.04 -13.92
N TYR A 507 -15.61 -11.40 -13.99
CA TYR A 507 -16.46 -11.28 -15.17
C TYR A 507 -17.69 -10.48 -14.79
N ASP A 508 -17.91 -9.35 -15.45
CA ASP A 508 -19.02 -8.46 -15.19
C ASP A 508 -19.89 -8.36 -16.45
N LEU A 509 -21.19 -8.39 -16.25
CA LEU A 509 -22.19 -8.07 -17.27
C LEU A 509 -23.17 -7.07 -16.69
N LEU A 510 -23.33 -5.91 -17.34
CA LEU A 510 -24.14 -4.80 -16.85
C LEU A 510 -25.08 -4.33 -17.96
N ALA A 511 -26.34 -4.08 -17.61
CA ALA A 511 -27.30 -3.36 -18.42
C ALA A 511 -27.60 -2.01 -17.78
N ASN A 512 -27.32 -0.92 -18.48
CA ASN A 512 -27.51 0.44 -18.01
C ASN A 512 -28.65 1.10 -18.80
N PHE A 513 -29.61 1.64 -18.08
CA PHE A 513 -30.71 2.44 -18.59
C PHE A 513 -30.55 3.88 -18.06
N ASP A 514 -30.61 4.89 -18.94
CA ASP A 514 -30.54 6.31 -18.59
C ASP A 514 -31.45 7.10 -19.54
N LYS A 515 -32.59 7.57 -19.05
CA LYS A 515 -33.57 8.25 -19.88
C LYS A 515 -34.27 9.39 -19.13
N ASN A 516 -34.44 10.51 -19.78
CA ASN A 516 -35.38 11.53 -19.37
C ASN A 516 -36.79 11.08 -19.78
N ILE A 517 -37.61 10.71 -18.79
CA ILE A 517 -39.00 10.27 -19.01
C ILE A 517 -39.85 11.47 -19.32
N THR A 518 -39.60 12.59 -18.64
CA THR A 518 -40.17 13.93 -18.92
C THR A 518 -39.01 14.96 -18.91
N SER A 519 -39.34 16.23 -19.21
CA SER A 519 -38.36 17.33 -19.04
C SER A 519 -37.81 17.44 -17.62
N ASP A 520 -38.59 17.01 -16.63
CA ASP A 520 -38.33 17.18 -15.22
C ASP A 520 -37.82 15.90 -14.53
N LEU A 521 -38.09 14.72 -15.11
CA LEU A 521 -37.82 13.42 -14.50
C LEU A 521 -36.79 12.62 -15.31
N ASN A 522 -35.61 12.45 -14.72
CA ASN A 522 -34.58 11.52 -15.21
C ASN A 522 -34.67 10.21 -14.42
N VAL A 523 -34.61 9.08 -15.10
CA VAL A 523 -34.61 7.73 -14.54
C VAL A 523 -33.36 7.01 -15.03
N LYS A 524 -32.56 6.52 -14.08
CA LYS A 524 -31.42 5.65 -14.37
C LYS A 524 -31.64 4.32 -13.66
N ALA A 525 -31.46 3.23 -14.37
CA ALA A 525 -31.50 1.89 -13.79
C ALA A 525 -30.29 1.08 -14.19
N LEU A 526 -29.86 0.19 -13.32
CA LEU A 526 -28.74 -0.71 -13.52
C LEU A 526 -29.18 -2.13 -13.13
N LEU A 527 -28.91 -3.09 -14.00
CA LEU A 527 -28.96 -4.52 -13.65
C LEU A 527 -27.61 -5.13 -13.98
N GLY A 528 -27.11 -5.98 -13.10
CA GLY A 528 -25.82 -6.59 -13.34
C GLY A 528 -25.56 -7.89 -12.59
N THR A 529 -24.57 -8.59 -13.08
CA THR A 529 -23.99 -9.76 -12.43
C THR A 529 -22.49 -9.67 -12.45
N THR A 530 -21.85 -10.15 -11.38
CA THR A 530 -20.39 -10.31 -11.27
C THR A 530 -20.07 -11.74 -10.90
N ARG A 531 -19.02 -12.29 -11.49
CA ARG A 531 -18.48 -13.61 -11.14
C ARG A 531 -17.01 -13.46 -10.81
N ARG A 532 -16.64 -13.67 -9.55
CA ARG A 532 -15.27 -13.61 -9.04
C ARG A 532 -14.73 -15.01 -8.78
N ARG A 533 -13.50 -15.25 -9.22
CA ARG A 533 -12.71 -16.45 -8.92
C ARG A 533 -11.33 -15.99 -8.48
N SER A 534 -10.93 -16.37 -7.26
CA SER A 534 -9.64 -15.98 -6.68
C SER A 534 -8.93 -17.23 -6.17
N ASP A 535 -7.70 -17.41 -6.60
CA ASP A 535 -6.84 -18.52 -6.22
C ASP A 535 -5.58 -17.95 -5.56
N LEU A 536 -5.23 -18.46 -4.37
CA LEU A 536 -3.97 -18.19 -3.71
C LEU A 536 -3.25 -19.50 -3.46
N ASN A 537 -2.02 -19.60 -3.97
CA ASN A 537 -1.14 -20.74 -3.74
C ASN A 537 0.17 -20.23 -3.16
N SER A 538 0.62 -20.83 -2.06
CA SER A 538 1.92 -20.48 -1.48
C SER A 538 2.65 -21.71 -0.95
N VAL A 539 3.97 -21.67 -1.03
CA VAL A 539 4.88 -22.66 -0.44
C VAL A 539 5.91 -21.93 0.39
N SER A 540 6.09 -22.38 1.63
CA SER A 540 7.13 -21.91 2.55
C SER A 540 8.03 -23.04 2.97
N GLN A 541 9.35 -22.82 2.94
CA GLN A 541 10.34 -23.79 3.37
C GLN A 541 11.54 -23.11 4.02
N SER A 542 12.19 -23.78 4.97
CA SER A 542 13.37 -23.29 5.66
C SER A 542 14.38 -24.43 5.92
N THR A 543 15.65 -24.07 6.02
CA THR A 543 16.70 -24.98 6.52
C THR A 543 16.55 -25.24 8.01
N SER A 544 17.14 -26.30 8.51
CA SER A 544 17.16 -26.71 9.91
C SER A 544 18.59 -26.98 10.39
N GLY A 545 18.87 -26.69 11.65
CA GLY A 545 20.16 -27.02 12.29
C GLY A 545 21.38 -26.29 11.73
N GLY A 546 21.21 -25.31 10.85
CA GLY A 546 22.27 -24.52 10.23
C GLY A 546 22.47 -24.77 8.74
N LEU A 547 23.52 -24.16 8.19
CA LEU A 547 23.97 -24.32 6.80
C LEU A 547 25.31 -25.08 6.78
N ILE A 548 25.51 -25.98 5.78
CA ILE A 548 26.71 -26.76 5.61
C ILE A 548 27.82 -25.91 4.97
N VAL A 549 27.53 -25.29 3.84
CA VAL A 549 28.48 -24.51 3.03
C VAL A 549 28.20 -23.01 3.25
N PRO A 550 29.20 -22.26 3.78
CA PRO A 550 29.08 -20.80 3.93
C PRO A 550 28.83 -20.11 2.59
N GLY A 551 27.93 -19.13 2.59
CA GLY A 551 27.58 -18.30 1.41
C GLY A 551 26.65 -18.99 0.39
N LEU A 552 26.36 -20.30 0.54
CA LEU A 552 25.39 -21.00 -0.29
C LEU A 552 24.00 -20.96 0.39
N TYR A 553 23.11 -20.13 -0.13
CA TYR A 553 21.74 -19.98 0.38
C TYR A 553 20.77 -20.82 -0.46
N SER A 554 20.54 -22.04 -0.02
CA SER A 554 19.68 -23.04 -0.65
C SER A 554 19.07 -23.95 0.41
N ILE A 555 17.85 -24.42 0.22
CA ILE A 555 17.21 -25.41 1.09
C ILE A 555 18.04 -26.70 1.15
N ALA A 556 18.65 -27.11 0.04
CA ALA A 556 19.51 -28.29 -0.04
C ALA A 556 20.79 -28.15 0.79
N ASN A 557 21.18 -26.95 1.22
CA ASN A 557 22.34 -26.68 2.08
C ASN A 557 22.03 -26.79 3.58
N SER A 558 20.91 -27.38 3.95
CA SER A 558 20.51 -27.60 5.36
C SER A 558 21.45 -28.60 6.03
N LYS A 559 21.92 -28.26 7.23
CA LYS A 559 22.76 -29.17 8.06
C LYS A 559 21.87 -30.25 8.72
N GLY A 560 20.71 -29.91 9.17
CA GLY A 560 19.73 -30.84 9.73
C GLY A 560 18.67 -31.25 8.72
N THR A 561 17.80 -32.17 9.12
CA THR A 561 16.65 -32.59 8.32
C THR A 561 15.74 -31.40 8.02
N VAL A 562 15.47 -31.16 6.75
CA VAL A 562 14.58 -30.10 6.30
C VAL A 562 13.15 -30.41 6.75
N PRO A 563 12.47 -29.47 7.44
CA PRO A 563 11.05 -29.64 7.77
C PRO A 563 10.19 -29.78 6.51
N ASN A 564 9.04 -30.41 6.63
CA ASN A 564 8.06 -30.44 5.55
C ASN A 564 7.71 -29.00 5.09
N PRO A 565 7.61 -28.74 3.79
CA PRO A 565 7.14 -27.46 3.32
C PRO A 565 5.73 -27.17 3.82
N THR A 566 5.46 -25.91 4.17
CA THR A 566 4.08 -25.47 4.43
C THR A 566 3.46 -25.01 3.12
N GLU A 567 2.48 -25.75 2.64
CA GLU A 567 1.74 -25.44 1.43
C GLU A 567 0.35 -24.91 1.76
N THR A 568 -0.10 -23.90 1.04
CA THR A 568 -1.42 -23.31 1.22
C THR A 568 -2.08 -23.11 -0.14
N VAL A 569 -3.30 -23.66 -0.29
CA VAL A 569 -4.14 -23.50 -1.47
C VAL A 569 -5.48 -22.94 -1.02
N ARG A 570 -5.86 -21.74 -1.48
CA ARG A 570 -7.09 -21.05 -1.07
C ARG A 570 -7.90 -20.61 -2.27
N PRO A 571 -8.75 -21.46 -2.86
CA PRO A 571 -9.70 -21.05 -3.88
C PRO A 571 -10.91 -20.36 -3.24
N ILE A 572 -11.34 -19.22 -3.80
CA ILE A 572 -12.53 -18.47 -3.39
C ILE A 572 -13.38 -18.19 -4.62
N ALA A 573 -14.67 -18.45 -4.53
CA ALA A 573 -15.66 -18.17 -5.54
C ALA A 573 -16.78 -17.30 -4.96
N VAL A 574 -17.09 -16.18 -5.63
CA VAL A 574 -18.22 -15.30 -5.27
C VAL A 574 -19.00 -14.98 -6.54
N ASP A 575 -20.30 -15.24 -6.52
CA ASP A 575 -21.23 -14.85 -7.58
C ASP A 575 -22.19 -13.79 -7.03
N GLY A 576 -22.30 -12.64 -7.70
CA GLY A 576 -23.11 -11.49 -7.28
C GLY A 576 -24.15 -11.09 -8.33
N TYR A 577 -25.36 -10.80 -7.88
CA TYR A 577 -26.44 -10.25 -8.68
C TYR A 577 -26.89 -8.94 -8.04
N PHE A 578 -27.08 -7.89 -8.83
CA PHE A 578 -27.43 -6.59 -8.27
C PHE A 578 -28.27 -5.75 -9.21
N GLY A 579 -28.99 -4.83 -8.61
CA GLY A 579 -29.75 -3.82 -9.31
C GLY A 579 -29.66 -2.48 -8.61
N GLY A 580 -29.85 -1.42 -9.37
CA GLY A 580 -29.89 -0.04 -8.89
C GLY A 580 -30.95 0.76 -9.65
N LEU A 581 -31.58 1.70 -8.95
CA LEU A 581 -32.54 2.66 -9.51
C LEU A 581 -32.21 4.04 -8.96
N ALA A 582 -31.98 5.01 -9.82
CA ALA A 582 -31.79 6.40 -9.44
C ALA A 582 -32.82 7.28 -10.15
N LEU A 583 -33.50 8.12 -9.38
CA LEU A 583 -34.51 9.07 -9.82
C LEU A 583 -33.99 10.49 -9.57
N GLY A 584 -34.02 11.33 -10.59
CA GLY A 584 -33.70 12.75 -10.51
C GLY A 584 -34.88 13.58 -10.94
N TYR A 585 -35.48 14.33 -10.01
CA TYR A 585 -36.61 15.23 -10.31
C TYR A 585 -36.15 16.69 -10.28
N LYS A 586 -36.32 17.39 -11.42
CA LYS A 586 -35.90 18.79 -11.64
C LYS A 586 -34.41 19.03 -11.28
N GLU A 587 -33.59 17.97 -11.33
CA GLU A 587 -32.21 17.98 -10.82
C GLU A 587 -32.08 18.56 -9.39
N THR A 588 -33.20 18.59 -8.66
CA THR A 588 -33.32 19.15 -7.30
C THR A 588 -33.44 18.03 -6.27
N TYR A 589 -34.27 17.04 -6.55
CA TYR A 589 -34.47 15.87 -5.69
C TYR A 589 -33.89 14.66 -6.33
N ILE A 590 -33.06 13.94 -5.57
CA ILE A 590 -32.34 12.77 -6.03
C ILE A 590 -32.68 11.63 -5.07
N LEU A 591 -33.07 10.49 -5.60
CA LEU A 591 -33.29 9.26 -4.84
C LEU A 591 -32.52 8.13 -5.55
N ASP A 592 -31.67 7.41 -4.82
CA ASP A 592 -30.89 6.30 -5.35
C ASP A 592 -31.08 5.08 -4.45
N GLY A 593 -31.51 3.96 -5.01
CA GLY A 593 -31.71 2.70 -4.32
C GLY A 593 -30.88 1.59 -4.98
N THR A 594 -30.24 0.74 -4.19
CA THR A 594 -29.48 -0.42 -4.65
C THR A 594 -29.85 -1.67 -3.87
N ILE A 595 -29.84 -2.82 -4.55
CA ILE A 595 -29.98 -4.15 -3.96
C ILE A 595 -28.87 -5.04 -4.54
N ARG A 596 -28.28 -5.88 -3.69
CA ARG A 596 -27.32 -6.87 -4.12
C ARG A 596 -27.50 -8.18 -3.34
N ARG A 597 -27.30 -9.30 -4.05
CA ARG A 597 -27.23 -10.64 -3.49
C ARG A 597 -25.90 -11.26 -3.89
N ASP A 598 -25.09 -11.64 -2.91
CA ASP A 598 -23.85 -12.39 -3.12
C ASP A 598 -24.01 -13.84 -2.63
N ARG A 599 -23.32 -14.75 -3.31
CA ARG A 599 -23.14 -16.13 -2.91
C ARG A 599 -21.65 -16.42 -2.84
N SER A 600 -21.15 -16.75 -1.65
CA SER A 600 -19.72 -17.00 -1.38
C SER A 600 -19.42 -18.44 -1.02
N SER A 601 -18.33 -18.99 -1.57
CA SER A 601 -17.83 -20.33 -1.24
C SER A 601 -17.18 -20.43 0.14
N THR A 602 -16.92 -19.31 0.81
CA THR A 602 -16.29 -19.28 2.15
C THR A 602 -17.28 -19.41 3.28
N LEU A 603 -18.58 -19.35 2.98
CA LEU A 603 -19.68 -19.51 3.94
C LEU A 603 -20.32 -20.90 3.83
N PRO A 604 -20.96 -21.40 4.91
CA PRO A 604 -21.65 -22.68 4.91
C PRO A 604 -22.75 -22.74 3.85
N GLY A 605 -22.99 -23.91 3.24
CA GLY A 605 -23.96 -24.07 2.15
C GLY A 605 -25.37 -23.53 2.45
N LYS A 606 -25.80 -23.60 3.72
CA LYS A 606 -27.09 -23.07 4.19
C LYS A 606 -27.15 -21.55 4.31
N ALA A 607 -25.98 -20.88 4.48
CA ALA A 607 -25.85 -19.44 4.70
C ALA A 607 -24.90 -18.76 3.69
N ASN A 608 -24.63 -19.41 2.55
CA ASN A 608 -23.66 -18.89 1.57
C ASN A 608 -24.20 -17.74 0.70
N ALA A 609 -25.51 -17.48 0.75
CA ALA A 609 -26.13 -16.38 0.01
C ALA A 609 -26.73 -15.35 0.99
N TYR A 610 -26.41 -14.08 0.78
CA TYR A 610 -26.87 -12.98 1.61
C TYR A 610 -27.21 -11.75 0.76
N ASN A 611 -28.19 -10.97 1.26
CA ASN A 611 -28.66 -9.78 0.58
C ASN A 611 -28.25 -8.54 1.37
N TYR A 612 -28.07 -7.44 0.66
CA TYR A 612 -27.86 -6.13 1.26
C TYR A 612 -28.39 -5.01 0.37
N TYR A 613 -28.66 -3.86 1.00
CA TYR A 613 -29.41 -2.78 0.43
C TYR A 613 -28.74 -1.45 0.65
N GLY A 614 -28.93 -0.52 -0.29
CA GLY A 614 -28.53 0.87 -0.14
C GLY A 614 -29.68 1.78 -0.53
N LEU A 615 -29.88 2.85 0.24
CA LEU A 615 -30.82 3.92 -0.06
C LEU A 615 -30.16 5.26 0.21
N SER A 616 -30.20 6.15 -0.77
CA SER A 616 -29.64 7.50 -0.67
C SER A 616 -30.63 8.52 -1.16
N ALA A 617 -30.75 9.64 -0.44
CA ALA A 617 -31.59 10.78 -0.82
C ALA A 617 -30.73 12.05 -0.83
N GLY A 618 -30.92 12.87 -1.85
CA GLY A 618 -30.27 14.17 -2.02
C GLY A 618 -31.29 15.28 -2.32
N TRP A 619 -31.07 16.43 -1.71
CA TRP A 619 -31.86 17.63 -1.99
C TRP A 619 -30.92 18.81 -2.29
N VAL A 620 -30.97 19.32 -3.54
CA VAL A 620 -30.20 20.49 -3.98
C VAL A 620 -31.04 21.74 -3.62
N PHE A 621 -30.97 22.15 -2.35
CA PHE A 621 -31.82 23.23 -1.80
C PHE A 621 -31.45 24.62 -2.36
N SER A 622 -30.20 24.81 -2.89
CA SER A 622 -29.83 26.06 -3.52
C SER A 622 -30.71 26.43 -4.73
N LYS A 623 -31.33 25.44 -5.40
CA LYS A 623 -32.30 25.73 -6.48
C LYS A 623 -33.57 26.35 -5.98
N ALA A 624 -34.00 26.06 -4.74
CA ALA A 624 -35.12 26.71 -4.08
C ALA A 624 -34.76 28.10 -3.50
N LEU A 625 -33.48 28.37 -3.33
CA LEU A 625 -32.93 29.61 -2.76
C LEU A 625 -32.13 30.40 -3.82
N SER A 626 -32.56 30.34 -5.08
CA SER A 626 -31.86 30.96 -6.22
C SER A 626 -31.75 32.49 -6.14
N GLN A 627 -32.57 33.14 -5.30
CA GLN A 627 -32.52 34.58 -5.02
C GLN A 627 -31.31 34.99 -4.11
N LEU A 628 -30.59 34.04 -3.51
CA LEU A 628 -29.45 34.31 -2.63
C LEU A 628 -28.14 34.30 -3.43
N ASP A 629 -27.71 35.44 -3.94
CA ASP A 629 -26.48 35.54 -4.79
C ASP A 629 -25.22 35.07 -4.11
N TRP A 630 -25.15 35.07 -2.77
CA TRP A 630 -24.02 34.59 -2.01
C TRP A 630 -23.95 33.06 -1.90
N LEU A 631 -25.08 32.33 -2.12
CA LEU A 631 -25.15 30.88 -2.10
C LEU A 631 -25.05 30.32 -3.52
N SER A 632 -23.88 29.87 -3.91
CA SER A 632 -23.62 29.34 -5.26
C SER A 632 -24.13 27.91 -5.45
N TYR A 633 -24.08 27.09 -4.40
CA TYR A 633 -24.54 25.70 -4.39
C TYR A 633 -24.89 25.27 -2.98
N GLY A 634 -25.90 24.42 -2.83
CA GLY A 634 -26.28 23.83 -1.55
C GLY A 634 -27.01 22.52 -1.73
N LYS A 635 -26.51 21.42 -1.10
CA LYS A 635 -27.09 20.08 -1.17
C LYS A 635 -27.09 19.42 0.20
N LEU A 636 -28.23 18.83 0.58
CA LEU A 636 -28.32 17.89 1.71
C LEU A 636 -28.31 16.45 1.19
N ARG A 637 -27.73 15.54 1.97
CA ARG A 637 -27.59 14.11 1.65
C ARG A 637 -27.96 13.27 2.86
N LEU A 638 -28.73 12.21 2.65
CA LEU A 638 -29.04 11.19 3.65
C LEU A 638 -28.81 9.83 3.04
N ASN A 639 -28.11 8.95 3.75
CA ASN A 639 -27.75 7.62 3.27
C ASN A 639 -27.99 6.56 4.34
N TYR A 640 -28.53 5.44 3.91
CA TYR A 640 -28.60 4.18 4.64
C TYR A 640 -28.08 3.08 3.74
N ALA A 641 -27.15 2.27 4.22
CA ALA A 641 -26.69 1.13 3.46
C ALA A 641 -26.25 -0.03 4.35
N GLU A 642 -26.42 -1.22 3.83
CA GLU A 642 -25.93 -2.46 4.40
C GLU A 642 -24.92 -3.10 3.46
N VAL A 643 -23.89 -3.73 4.02
CA VAL A 643 -22.90 -4.53 3.28
C VAL A 643 -22.58 -5.76 4.11
N GLY A 644 -22.61 -6.92 3.47
CA GLY A 644 -22.15 -8.17 4.08
C GLY A 644 -20.64 -8.32 3.97
N ASN A 645 -20.06 -9.23 4.75
CA ASN A 645 -18.67 -9.66 4.62
C ASN A 645 -18.59 -11.19 4.76
N ASP A 646 -17.66 -11.79 4.01
CA ASP A 646 -17.48 -13.24 3.93
C ASP A 646 -16.73 -13.79 5.16
N ALA A 647 -16.86 -15.10 5.40
CA ALA A 647 -16.03 -15.79 6.39
C ALA A 647 -14.58 -15.96 5.89
N PRO A 648 -13.60 -16.03 6.80
CA PRO A 648 -12.25 -16.44 6.45
C PRO A 648 -12.26 -17.80 5.74
N TRP A 649 -11.43 -17.96 4.71
CA TRP A 649 -11.31 -19.23 4.01
C TRP A 649 -10.90 -20.35 4.99
N GLY A 650 -11.56 -21.52 4.89
CA GLY A 650 -11.26 -22.68 5.72
C GLY A 650 -11.86 -22.65 7.13
N SER A 651 -12.66 -21.61 7.49
CA SER A 651 -13.23 -21.48 8.85
C SER A 651 -14.53 -22.27 9.08
N VAL A 652 -15.10 -22.90 8.04
CA VAL A 652 -16.41 -23.56 8.12
C VAL A 652 -16.32 -25.09 8.22
N THR A 653 -15.25 -25.71 7.77
CA THR A 653 -15.08 -27.17 7.75
C THR A 653 -13.93 -27.58 8.65
N ASP A 654 -14.17 -28.49 9.57
CA ASP A 654 -13.10 -29.03 10.43
C ASP A 654 -12.06 -29.79 9.60
N SER A 655 -10.81 -29.68 10.00
CA SER A 655 -9.64 -30.32 9.40
C SER A 655 -8.67 -30.78 10.49
N TYR A 656 -7.68 -31.55 10.11
CA TYR A 656 -6.55 -31.91 10.98
C TYR A 656 -5.29 -31.29 10.43
N ASP A 657 -4.40 -30.86 11.32
CA ASP A 657 -3.05 -30.49 10.97
C ASP A 657 -2.17 -31.73 10.83
N GLN A 658 -1.23 -31.72 9.89
CA GLN A 658 -0.24 -32.78 9.71
C GLN A 658 1.13 -32.29 10.20
N PRO A 659 1.50 -32.52 11.45
CA PRO A 659 2.83 -32.18 11.95
C PRO A 659 3.92 -33.04 11.28
N THR A 660 5.19 -32.66 11.49
CA THR A 660 6.33 -33.44 11.00
C THR A 660 6.25 -34.89 11.50
N PRO A 661 6.43 -35.88 10.62
CA PRO A 661 6.40 -37.29 11.02
C PRO A 661 7.42 -37.59 12.12
N PHE A 662 7.03 -38.40 13.09
CA PHE A 662 7.91 -38.89 14.15
C PHE A 662 8.43 -40.28 13.82
N GLY A 663 9.73 -40.47 13.67
CA GLY A 663 10.33 -41.75 13.32
C GLY A 663 9.80 -42.37 12.02
N GLY A 664 9.37 -41.53 11.04
CA GLY A 664 8.75 -41.97 9.80
C GLY A 664 7.23 -42.23 9.88
N THR A 665 6.63 -42.16 11.07
CA THR A 665 5.17 -42.35 11.27
C THR A 665 4.45 -41.03 11.05
N ILE A 666 3.47 -41.00 10.15
CA ILE A 666 2.61 -39.86 9.87
C ILE A 666 1.71 -39.61 11.10
N LEU A 667 1.69 -38.36 11.55
CA LEU A 667 0.88 -37.91 12.67
C LEU A 667 -0.18 -36.90 12.20
N PHE A 668 -1.29 -36.90 12.93
CA PHE A 668 -2.31 -35.85 12.80
C PHE A 668 -2.59 -35.22 14.16
N SER A 669 -2.87 -33.93 14.17
CA SER A 669 -3.26 -33.21 15.37
C SER A 669 -4.49 -32.34 15.11
N LEU A 670 -5.22 -32.01 16.17
CA LEU A 670 -6.27 -31.02 16.09
C LEU A 670 -5.64 -29.65 15.85
N PRO A 671 -6.22 -28.80 14.97
CA PRO A 671 -5.79 -27.44 14.80
C PRO A 671 -6.05 -26.61 16.07
N GLY A 672 -5.29 -25.54 16.29
CA GLY A 672 -5.49 -24.68 17.45
C GLY A 672 -6.87 -24.02 17.51
N THR A 673 -7.52 -23.80 16.36
CA THR A 673 -8.86 -23.19 16.25
C THR A 673 -9.85 -24.16 15.64
N LYS A 674 -10.97 -24.40 16.37
CA LYS A 674 -12.11 -25.18 15.86
C LYS A 674 -12.88 -24.35 14.83
N ASN A 675 -13.15 -24.92 13.67
CA ASN A 675 -14.01 -24.35 12.65
C ASN A 675 -15.50 -24.44 13.04
N ASN A 676 -16.37 -23.73 12.30
CA ASN A 676 -17.79 -23.69 12.63
C ASN A 676 -18.64 -23.70 11.36
N GLU A 677 -19.34 -24.81 11.13
CA GLU A 677 -20.24 -25.02 10.00
C GLU A 677 -21.53 -24.16 10.04
N ASN A 678 -21.77 -23.44 11.12
CA ASN A 678 -22.94 -22.60 11.31
C ASN A 678 -22.62 -21.08 11.25
N LEU A 679 -21.49 -20.71 10.69
CA LEU A 679 -21.14 -19.30 10.53
C LEU A 679 -22.13 -18.57 9.63
N LEU A 680 -22.51 -17.38 10.05
CA LEU A 680 -23.28 -16.40 9.29
C LEU A 680 -22.36 -15.33 8.71
N PRO A 681 -22.71 -14.65 7.61
CA PRO A 681 -21.97 -13.51 7.12
C PRO A 681 -21.97 -12.36 8.15
N GLU A 682 -20.88 -11.62 8.23
CA GLU A 682 -20.86 -10.36 8.96
C GLU A 682 -21.76 -9.34 8.26
N ARG A 683 -22.33 -8.41 9.01
CA ARG A 683 -23.24 -7.37 8.51
C ARG A 683 -22.79 -6.00 9.00
N THR A 684 -22.48 -5.10 8.08
CA THR A 684 -22.14 -3.72 8.35
C THR A 684 -23.29 -2.81 7.91
N VAL A 685 -23.84 -2.05 8.84
CA VAL A 685 -24.90 -1.06 8.62
C VAL A 685 -24.31 0.33 8.76
N SER A 686 -24.47 1.17 7.77
CA SER A 686 -24.00 2.57 7.75
C SER A 686 -25.17 3.54 7.60
N ARG A 687 -25.16 4.61 8.38
CA ARG A 687 -26.07 5.74 8.31
C ARG A 687 -25.27 7.02 8.20
N GLU A 688 -25.64 7.88 7.27
CA GLU A 688 -24.90 9.10 7.00
C GLU A 688 -25.86 10.28 6.74
N ALA A 689 -25.47 11.45 7.23
CA ALA A 689 -26.10 12.72 6.89
C ALA A 689 -25.00 13.72 6.50
N GLY A 690 -25.17 14.43 5.39
CA GLY A 690 -24.16 15.36 4.90
C GLY A 690 -24.76 16.61 4.30
N ILE A 691 -24.00 17.70 4.38
CA ILE A 691 -24.29 18.97 3.74
C ILE A 691 -23.08 19.41 2.91
N GLU A 692 -23.33 19.82 1.69
CA GLU A 692 -22.34 20.39 0.78
C GLU A 692 -22.85 21.79 0.39
N VAL A 693 -22.03 22.82 0.62
CA VAL A 693 -22.36 24.20 0.29
C VAL A 693 -21.18 24.91 -0.35
N SER A 694 -21.48 25.79 -1.30
CA SER A 694 -20.49 26.67 -1.90
C SER A 694 -21.04 28.10 -1.90
N PHE A 695 -20.18 29.04 -1.58
CA PHE A 695 -20.50 30.43 -1.41
C PHE A 695 -19.69 31.33 -2.34
N PHE A 696 -20.22 32.55 -2.63
CA PHE A 696 -19.48 33.61 -3.31
C PHE A 696 -18.93 33.20 -4.68
N LYS A 697 -19.79 32.70 -5.58
CA LYS A 697 -19.42 32.14 -6.89
C LYS A 697 -18.39 31.00 -6.77
N SER A 698 -18.66 30.08 -5.83
CA SER A 698 -17.85 28.90 -5.54
C SER A 698 -16.41 29.19 -5.05
N ARG A 699 -16.15 30.39 -4.48
CA ARG A 699 -14.84 30.74 -3.91
C ARG A 699 -14.60 30.12 -2.53
N LEU A 700 -15.65 29.79 -1.80
CA LEU A 700 -15.62 29.09 -0.52
C LEU A 700 -16.52 27.87 -0.61
N GLY A 701 -15.99 26.68 -0.37
CA GLY A 701 -16.72 25.42 -0.36
C GLY A 701 -16.59 24.71 0.99
N LEU A 702 -17.66 24.09 1.45
CA LEU A 702 -17.70 23.26 2.64
C LEU A 702 -18.45 21.97 2.33
N ASP A 703 -17.86 20.81 2.64
CA ASP A 703 -18.51 19.49 2.63
C ASP A 703 -18.37 18.87 4.02
N PHE A 704 -19.47 18.72 4.72
CA PHE A 704 -19.54 18.10 6.03
C PHE A 704 -20.42 16.86 5.97
N THR A 705 -19.93 15.73 6.52
CA THR A 705 -20.66 14.48 6.60
C THR A 705 -20.49 13.86 7.98
N TYR A 706 -21.57 13.62 8.69
CA TYR A 706 -21.62 12.80 9.88
C TYR A 706 -22.00 11.37 9.51
N TYR A 707 -21.31 10.39 10.06
CA TYR A 707 -21.57 8.97 9.81
C TYR A 707 -21.60 8.16 11.10
N ALA A 708 -22.40 7.10 11.10
CA ALA A 708 -22.44 6.06 12.13
C ALA A 708 -22.49 4.69 11.45
N THR A 709 -21.50 3.85 11.69
CA THR A 709 -21.38 2.52 11.11
C THR A 709 -21.33 1.50 12.23
N ASN A 710 -22.15 0.45 12.13
CA ASN A 710 -22.16 -0.69 13.05
C ASN A 710 -21.90 -1.97 12.28
N THR A 711 -20.92 -2.77 12.73
CA THR A 711 -20.67 -4.12 12.20
C THR A 711 -21.10 -5.14 13.23
N PHE A 712 -22.02 -6.01 12.85
CA PHE A 712 -22.61 -7.08 13.67
C PHE A 712 -22.14 -8.45 13.19
N ASN A 713 -22.31 -9.47 14.05
CA ASN A 713 -21.99 -10.86 13.74
C ASN A 713 -20.55 -11.05 13.28
N GLN A 714 -19.59 -10.32 13.87
CA GLN A 714 -18.19 -10.49 13.49
C GLN A 714 -17.73 -11.93 13.68
N ILE A 715 -16.98 -12.43 12.71
CA ILE A 715 -16.44 -13.79 12.73
C ILE A 715 -15.07 -13.73 13.41
N ILE A 716 -15.07 -14.15 14.67
CA ILE A 716 -13.87 -14.10 15.52
C ILE A 716 -13.56 -15.43 16.16
N PRO A 717 -12.27 -15.79 16.34
CA PRO A 717 -11.87 -16.93 17.16
C PRO A 717 -11.97 -16.54 18.64
N VAL A 718 -12.88 -17.18 19.38
CA VAL A 718 -13.06 -17.00 20.82
C VAL A 718 -12.37 -18.14 21.55
N SER A 719 -11.61 -17.83 22.61
CA SER A 719 -10.94 -18.82 23.44
C SER A 719 -11.94 -19.79 24.06
N VAL A 720 -11.60 -21.06 24.04
CA VAL A 720 -12.38 -22.16 24.65
C VAL A 720 -11.49 -22.93 25.62
N SER A 721 -12.13 -23.73 26.50
CA SER A 721 -11.37 -24.61 27.39
C SER A 721 -10.51 -25.59 26.59
N THR A 722 -9.24 -25.72 26.94
CA THR A 722 -8.30 -26.65 26.30
C THR A 722 -8.71 -28.13 26.47
N SER A 723 -9.61 -28.42 27.42
CA SER A 723 -10.22 -29.76 27.56
C SER A 723 -11.03 -30.20 26.33
N THR A 724 -11.43 -29.25 25.46
CA THR A 724 -12.08 -29.54 24.17
C THR A 724 -11.09 -30.01 23.09
N GLY A 725 -9.78 -29.93 23.33
CA GLY A 725 -8.72 -30.20 22.37
C GLY A 725 -8.40 -28.99 21.48
N TYR A 726 -9.06 -27.85 21.67
CA TYR A 726 -8.86 -26.61 20.89
C TYR A 726 -8.50 -25.45 21.84
N ASN A 727 -7.80 -24.45 21.32
CA ASN A 727 -7.51 -23.19 22.03
C ASN A 727 -8.60 -22.14 21.80
N SER A 728 -9.22 -22.17 20.63
CA SER A 728 -10.28 -21.25 20.22
C SER A 728 -11.29 -21.90 19.27
N LYS A 729 -12.42 -21.22 19.05
CA LYS A 729 -13.46 -21.61 18.11
C LYS A 729 -13.97 -20.39 17.36
N PHE A 730 -14.16 -20.49 16.04
CA PHE A 730 -14.83 -19.44 15.27
C PHE A 730 -16.30 -19.32 15.66
N VAL A 731 -16.74 -18.13 15.97
CA VAL A 731 -18.15 -17.81 16.29
C VAL A 731 -18.54 -16.46 15.68
N ASN A 732 -19.82 -16.27 15.43
CA ASN A 732 -20.38 -14.96 15.14
C ASN A 732 -20.61 -14.23 16.47
N SER A 733 -19.74 -13.29 16.82
CA SER A 733 -19.81 -12.51 18.04
C SER A 733 -19.19 -11.13 17.86
N GLY A 734 -19.55 -10.21 18.73
CA GLY A 734 -19.02 -8.87 18.71
C GLY A 734 -19.79 -7.90 17.83
N ASN A 735 -19.72 -6.65 18.25
CA ASN A 735 -20.30 -5.50 17.58
C ASN A 735 -19.30 -4.35 17.65
N ILE A 736 -18.96 -3.78 16.51
CA ILE A 736 -18.12 -2.57 16.45
C ILE A 736 -18.98 -1.43 15.97
N GLN A 737 -18.91 -0.31 16.69
CA GLN A 737 -19.48 0.95 16.27
C GLN A 737 -18.36 1.94 15.95
N ASN A 738 -18.49 2.59 14.79
CA ASN A 738 -17.63 3.68 14.36
C ASN A 738 -18.49 4.91 14.01
N LYS A 739 -18.16 6.05 14.63
CA LYS A 739 -18.84 7.33 14.43
C LYS A 739 -17.82 8.42 14.11
N GLY A 740 -18.19 9.33 13.26
CA GLY A 740 -17.32 10.47 12.95
C GLY A 740 -17.98 11.50 12.05
#